data_7b4c2f22db811968f0e79fd2e4412621
#
_entry.id   7b4c2f22db811968f0e79fd2e4412621
#
_cell.length_a   1.000
_cell.length_b   1.000
_cell.length_c   1.000
_cell.angle_alpha   90.00
_cell.angle_beta   90.00
_cell.angle_gamma   90.00
#
_symmetry.space_group_name_H-M   'P 1'
#
loop_
_entity.id
_entity.type
_entity.pdbx_description
1 polymer ?
#
loop_
_entity_poly.entity_id
_entity_poly.type
_entity_poly.pdbx_seq_one_letter_code
_entity_poly.pdbx_strand_id
1 'polypeptide(L)'
;MILDFNADWRFYKADGSCRTVHLPHDAMLEEPRQENCQNGKDCGYFPGGKYAYEKSFSLPGEHLNEALTFLFEGVYQNAVVYLNGEKIAEHRYGYTEFTADATGKVRAGENTLRVTVDNSLEPNCRWYTGSGIYRPVHLMVKPKDGVRPVKICTVSIAPAVVEVQTETEHATVEIWDGAQCVAKGAPGVIEIPQAKLWDAEHPNLYTCVVKSENDEESVPFGIRTLTWSAKTGLCVNGKAVKLRGGCIHHDNGILGACGFADAEERRIRIMKKAGYNAVRCAHNPASRALLDACDRLGMYVMDEAFDGWYTPKTYHDYSRIFAENWQDDLTTMIAKDYSHPSVILYSIGNEVSETAFPQGVETADKLTRFVHALDDTRPVTAGINVLLNVYAQKGIGVYKESGPYKPEPLPPKQPEKKKKESGSAFFNMVTQNLGPLMFYMSKGKKGDAACRDVAEKLDVLGLNYAASRYEDDCKNYPNRLMVGSETIIGELPYNWAQVQKHTALIGDFAWAAIDYLGEAGIGQMIPQDTPGLPIAAGSGAIDLTGNITAESYFQQAVWSLRKAPYLGVRPVNWNGRKMTGSAWRMTNAVESWTWPGCEGQKATVEVYSDAEFVALYCNDKPVGKKRTKKFRAIFKLPYRPGTLKAVALDKSGIALGETTLQTAGQKTRLHLAPEKTTLRADGQSLCFIPITLTDAAGIWKPCANAKVHLEIEGPAALQALGSAATQTDETYLGSSHTTWLGRALAVIRAGTEPGKVRVTVTAEGYEPQYVDLTVE
;
A
#
# COMPACT_ATOMS: atom_id res chain seq x y z
N MET A 1 -25.99 15.73 -7.06
CA MET A 1 -24.87 15.99 -8.00
C MET A 1 -23.56 16.03 -7.23
N ILE A 2 -22.47 15.42 -7.75
CA ILE A 2 -21.12 15.49 -7.18
C ILE A 2 -20.24 16.25 -8.19
N LEU A 3 -19.65 17.34 -7.75
CA LEU A 3 -18.75 18.15 -8.57
C LEU A 3 -17.31 17.85 -8.21
N ASP A 4 -16.47 17.59 -9.21
CA ASP A 4 -15.02 17.55 -9.05
C ASP A 4 -14.52 18.94 -8.60
N PHE A 5 -13.76 18.96 -7.51
CA PHE A 5 -13.28 20.19 -6.92
C PHE A 5 -11.74 20.28 -6.87
N ASN A 6 -11.06 19.51 -7.76
CA ASN A 6 -9.63 19.25 -7.67
C ASN A 6 -8.75 20.22 -8.48
N ALA A 7 -9.28 20.91 -9.49
CA ALA A 7 -8.51 21.85 -10.32
C ALA A 7 -8.28 23.20 -9.63
N ASP A 8 -7.22 23.89 -10.03
CA ASP A 8 -6.95 25.33 -9.81
C ASP A 8 -7.02 25.83 -8.36
N TRP A 9 -6.33 25.13 -7.45
CA TRP A 9 -6.13 25.61 -6.09
C TRP A 9 -4.89 26.52 -6.01
N ARG A 10 -5.01 27.64 -5.32
CA ARG A 10 -3.86 28.46 -4.92
C ARG A 10 -3.22 27.85 -3.69
N PHE A 11 -1.99 27.41 -3.82
CA PHE A 11 -1.21 26.80 -2.76
C PHE A 11 -0.21 27.81 -2.19
N TYR A 12 -0.16 27.90 -0.86
CA TYR A 12 0.70 28.83 -0.12
C TYR A 12 1.62 28.06 0.81
N LYS A 13 2.91 28.38 0.81
CA LYS A 13 3.89 27.95 1.80
C LYS A 13 4.06 28.99 2.90
N ALA A 14 4.72 28.61 4.00
CA ALA A 14 4.96 29.50 5.15
C ALA A 14 5.85 30.71 4.83
N ASP A 15 6.69 30.64 3.80
CA ASP A 15 7.53 31.74 3.31
C ASP A 15 6.76 32.80 2.50
N GLY A 16 5.46 32.61 2.31
CA GLY A 16 4.59 33.50 1.53
C GLY A 16 4.57 33.18 0.03
N SER A 17 5.34 32.21 -0.45
CA SER A 17 5.27 31.79 -1.85
C SER A 17 3.88 31.21 -2.18
N CYS A 18 3.40 31.51 -3.40
CA CYS A 18 2.08 31.10 -3.87
C CYS A 18 2.17 30.64 -5.33
N ARG A 19 1.47 29.54 -5.63
CA ARG A 19 1.30 29.04 -7.00
C ARG A 19 -0.01 28.29 -7.15
N THR A 20 -0.42 28.02 -8.38
CA THR A 20 -1.56 27.15 -8.67
C THR A 20 -1.13 25.69 -8.64
N VAL A 21 -1.97 24.85 -8.01
CA VAL A 21 -1.82 23.41 -7.96
C VAL A 21 -3.15 22.73 -8.29
N HIS A 22 -3.08 21.46 -8.69
CA HIS A 22 -4.25 20.61 -8.86
C HIS A 22 -4.15 19.45 -7.88
N LEU A 23 -5.26 19.13 -7.19
CA LEU A 23 -5.33 18.01 -6.27
C LEU A 23 -5.45 16.69 -7.04
N PRO A 24 -4.99 15.57 -6.48
CA PRO A 24 -4.20 15.41 -5.25
C PRO A 24 -2.86 16.12 -5.31
N HIS A 25 -2.43 16.70 -4.17
CA HIS A 25 -1.18 17.42 -4.07
C HIS A 25 -0.45 17.09 -2.77
N ASP A 26 0.81 16.69 -2.86
CA ASP A 26 1.67 16.39 -1.73
C ASP A 26 2.72 17.49 -1.55
N ALA A 27 2.46 18.37 -0.59
CA ALA A 27 3.34 19.51 -0.29
C ALA A 27 4.69 19.07 0.32
N MET A 28 4.75 17.92 1.01
CA MET A 28 5.98 17.42 1.63
C MET A 28 6.99 16.97 0.57
N LEU A 29 6.52 16.40 -0.54
CA LEU A 29 7.40 15.95 -1.63
C LEU A 29 8.15 17.12 -2.32
N GLU A 30 7.64 18.35 -2.16
CA GLU A 30 8.27 19.57 -2.67
C GLU A 30 9.34 20.16 -1.75
N GLU A 31 9.37 19.70 -0.50
CA GLU A 31 10.34 20.22 0.45
C GLU A 31 11.71 19.56 0.22
N PRO A 32 12.80 20.34 0.32
CA PRO A 32 14.14 19.79 0.22
C PRO A 32 14.40 18.85 1.40
N ARG A 33 14.89 17.65 1.12
CA ARG A 33 15.26 16.71 2.17
C ARG A 33 16.44 17.23 2.98
N GLN A 34 16.40 17.02 4.28
CA GLN A 34 17.36 17.57 5.22
C GLN A 34 17.87 16.47 6.15
N GLU A 35 19.17 16.19 6.12
CA GLU A 35 19.78 15.15 6.97
C GLU A 35 19.51 15.37 8.47
N ASN A 36 19.34 16.62 8.87
CA ASN A 36 19.10 17.02 10.27
C ASN A 36 17.63 17.28 10.60
N CYS A 37 16.66 17.00 9.72
CA CYS A 37 15.24 17.14 10.06
C CYS A 37 14.86 16.18 11.20
N GLN A 38 13.83 16.53 11.97
CA GLN A 38 13.44 15.75 13.16
C GLN A 38 12.77 14.42 12.77
N ASN A 39 12.12 14.36 11.61
CA ASN A 39 11.57 13.13 11.02
C ASN A 39 12.66 12.11 10.67
N GLY A 40 13.85 12.56 10.30
CA GLY A 40 14.97 11.70 9.95
C GLY A 40 14.62 10.60 8.93
N LYS A 41 15.12 9.40 9.18
CA LYS A 41 14.88 8.23 8.32
C LYS A 41 13.39 7.82 8.27
N ASP A 42 12.64 8.08 9.32
CA ASP A 42 11.24 7.65 9.42
C ASP A 42 10.41 8.20 8.25
N CYS A 43 10.59 9.48 7.89
CA CYS A 43 9.95 10.11 6.74
C CYS A 43 10.88 10.30 5.52
N GLY A 44 11.97 9.54 5.38
CA GLY A 44 12.90 9.69 4.26
C GLY A 44 13.61 11.04 4.22
N TYR A 45 13.82 11.68 5.39
CA TYR A 45 14.44 12.98 5.58
C TYR A 45 13.64 14.18 5.03
N PHE A 46 12.35 14.01 4.77
CA PHE A 46 11.47 15.13 4.42
C PHE A 46 11.01 15.84 5.68
N PRO A 47 11.11 17.17 5.77
CA PRO A 47 10.51 17.95 6.84
C PRO A 47 9.01 18.10 6.64
N GLY A 48 8.26 18.21 7.72
CA GLY A 48 6.88 18.67 7.71
C GLY A 48 6.79 20.19 7.55
N GLY A 49 5.55 20.72 7.50
CA GLY A 49 5.36 22.14 7.29
C GLY A 49 3.94 22.63 7.58
N LYS A 50 3.75 23.95 7.40
CA LYS A 50 2.44 24.60 7.43
C LYS A 50 2.12 25.11 6.05
N TYR A 51 0.90 24.78 5.58
CA TYR A 51 0.46 25.08 4.23
C TYR A 51 -0.95 25.63 4.25
N ALA A 52 -1.33 26.33 3.17
CA ALA A 52 -2.70 26.72 2.94
C ALA A 52 -3.06 26.52 1.47
N TYR A 53 -4.30 26.15 1.26
CA TYR A 53 -4.92 25.97 -0.05
C TYR A 53 -6.13 26.89 -0.12
N GLU A 54 -6.34 27.54 -1.27
CA GLU A 54 -7.46 28.45 -1.47
C GLU A 54 -8.04 28.28 -2.87
N LYS A 55 -9.35 28.20 -2.96
CA LYS A 55 -10.06 28.08 -4.23
C LYS A 55 -11.24 29.03 -4.24
N SER A 56 -11.29 29.89 -5.25
CA SER A 56 -12.47 30.67 -5.58
C SER A 56 -13.42 29.86 -6.45
N PHE A 57 -14.72 29.94 -6.19
CA PHE A 57 -15.75 29.26 -6.96
C PHE A 57 -17.08 30.01 -6.91
N SER A 58 -17.94 29.76 -7.88
CA SER A 58 -19.31 30.24 -7.93
C SER A 58 -20.26 29.07 -8.15
N LEU A 59 -21.42 29.11 -7.48
CA LEU A 59 -22.51 28.19 -7.71
C LEU A 59 -23.70 28.90 -8.35
N PRO A 60 -24.42 28.24 -9.29
CA PRO A 60 -25.71 28.72 -9.77
C PRO A 60 -26.68 29.00 -8.64
N GLY A 61 -27.48 30.04 -8.77
CA GLY A 61 -28.41 30.48 -7.71
C GLY A 61 -29.44 29.43 -7.29
N GLU A 62 -29.78 28.51 -8.18
CA GLU A 62 -30.70 27.37 -7.91
C GLU A 62 -30.14 26.41 -6.85
N HIS A 63 -28.82 26.27 -6.75
CA HIS A 63 -28.17 25.36 -5.78
C HIS A 63 -27.96 25.98 -4.38
N LEU A 64 -28.18 27.28 -4.21
CA LEU A 64 -27.95 27.96 -2.93
C LEU A 64 -28.89 27.50 -1.79
N ASN A 65 -30.02 26.90 -2.14
CA ASN A 65 -30.98 26.37 -1.19
C ASN A 65 -30.84 24.87 -0.93
N GLU A 66 -29.93 24.21 -1.59
CA GLU A 66 -29.65 22.78 -1.45
C GLU A 66 -28.74 22.49 -0.25
N ALA A 67 -28.61 21.23 0.10
CA ALA A 67 -27.57 20.76 1.03
C ALA A 67 -26.22 20.73 0.31
N LEU A 68 -25.27 21.50 0.81
CA LEU A 68 -23.95 21.67 0.23
C LEU A 68 -22.89 21.13 1.17
N THR A 69 -22.12 20.15 0.72
CA THR A 69 -21.10 19.52 1.58
C THR A 69 -19.81 19.32 0.79
N PHE A 70 -18.69 19.82 1.30
CA PHE A 70 -17.39 19.44 0.79
C PHE A 70 -16.96 18.13 1.44
N LEU A 71 -16.62 17.12 0.63
CA LEU A 71 -15.98 15.89 1.04
C LEU A 71 -14.49 15.99 0.75
N PHE A 72 -13.68 15.85 1.79
CA PHE A 72 -12.23 15.72 1.70
C PHE A 72 -11.86 14.26 1.95
N GLU A 73 -11.32 13.56 0.96
CA GLU A 73 -10.93 12.13 1.11
C GLU A 73 -9.66 11.93 1.92
N GLY A 74 -8.84 12.97 2.08
CA GLY A 74 -7.65 12.94 2.93
C GLY A 74 -6.84 14.22 2.90
N VAL A 75 -6.53 14.74 4.09
CA VAL A 75 -5.70 15.94 4.30
C VAL A 75 -4.72 15.67 5.44
N TYR A 76 -3.43 15.59 5.16
CA TYR A 76 -2.43 15.33 6.20
C TYR A 76 -1.70 16.62 6.57
N GLN A 77 -1.83 17.11 7.84
CA GLN A 77 -2.78 16.79 8.91
C GLN A 77 -3.23 18.09 9.57
N ASN A 78 -4.06 17.96 10.63
CA ASN A 78 -4.61 19.11 11.38
C ASN A 78 -5.22 20.16 10.45
N ALA A 79 -6.18 19.71 9.62
CA ALA A 79 -6.85 20.55 8.65
C ALA A 79 -7.89 21.45 9.30
N VAL A 80 -7.94 22.73 8.90
CA VAL A 80 -9.05 23.62 9.23
C VAL A 80 -9.62 24.22 7.95
N VAL A 81 -10.91 24.10 7.75
CA VAL A 81 -11.61 24.55 6.55
C VAL A 81 -12.39 25.83 6.84
N TYR A 82 -12.21 26.84 6.00
CA TYR A 82 -12.90 28.12 6.07
C TYR A 82 -13.66 28.36 4.77
N LEU A 83 -14.90 28.80 4.86
CA LEU A 83 -15.71 29.28 3.75
C LEU A 83 -16.01 30.76 3.95
N ASN A 84 -15.61 31.63 3.00
CA ASN A 84 -15.76 33.06 3.07
C ASN A 84 -15.21 33.69 4.37
N GLY A 85 -14.15 33.10 4.94
CA GLY A 85 -13.50 33.50 6.19
C GLY A 85 -14.11 32.91 7.47
N GLU A 86 -15.24 32.21 7.40
CA GLU A 86 -15.86 31.50 8.52
C GLU A 86 -15.33 30.06 8.59
N LYS A 87 -14.92 29.60 9.78
CA LYS A 87 -14.54 28.21 10.01
C LYS A 87 -15.77 27.32 9.91
N ILE A 88 -15.72 26.30 9.04
CA ILE A 88 -16.83 25.36 8.82
C ILE A 88 -16.50 23.93 9.20
N ALA A 89 -15.21 23.56 9.27
CA ALA A 89 -14.77 22.23 9.71
C ALA A 89 -13.34 22.26 10.27
N GLU A 90 -13.03 21.23 11.05
CA GLU A 90 -11.69 20.90 11.52
C GLU A 90 -11.54 19.38 11.55
N HIS A 91 -10.40 18.87 11.10
CA HIS A 91 -10.09 17.44 11.12
C HIS A 91 -8.61 17.21 11.43
N ARG A 92 -8.33 16.25 12.33
CA ARG A 92 -6.97 16.08 12.87
C ARG A 92 -6.24 14.85 12.34
N TYR A 93 -6.96 13.73 12.13
CA TYR A 93 -6.37 12.48 11.65
C TYR A 93 -6.23 12.50 10.13
N GLY A 94 -5.00 12.53 9.65
CA GLY A 94 -4.72 12.77 8.23
C GLY A 94 -5.16 11.67 7.26
N TYR A 95 -5.62 10.51 7.73
CA TYR A 95 -5.91 9.35 6.89
C TYR A 95 -7.39 9.03 6.72
N THR A 96 -8.26 9.55 7.59
CA THR A 96 -9.72 9.45 7.43
C THR A 96 -10.25 10.58 6.58
N GLU A 97 -11.31 10.31 5.84
CA GLU A 97 -12.08 11.35 5.15
C GLU A 97 -12.91 12.16 6.13
N PHE A 98 -13.28 13.37 5.74
CA PHE A 98 -14.18 14.21 6.52
C PHE A 98 -15.01 15.13 5.64
N THR A 99 -16.10 15.63 6.18
CA THR A 99 -17.00 16.54 5.49
C THR A 99 -17.00 17.92 6.13
N ALA A 100 -17.24 18.95 5.30
CA ALA A 100 -17.45 20.32 5.75
C ALA A 100 -18.79 20.82 5.22
N ASP A 101 -19.74 21.05 6.15
CA ASP A 101 -21.08 21.54 5.81
C ASP A 101 -21.05 23.03 5.41
N ALA A 102 -21.41 23.29 4.17
CA ALA A 102 -21.51 24.61 3.56
C ALA A 102 -22.95 25.07 3.33
N THR A 103 -23.95 24.29 3.79
CA THR A 103 -25.38 24.60 3.60
C THR A 103 -25.75 25.95 4.20
N GLY A 104 -26.33 26.83 3.38
CA GLY A 104 -26.70 28.19 3.79
C GLY A 104 -25.51 29.15 4.03
N LYS A 105 -24.28 28.73 3.83
CA LYS A 105 -23.05 29.57 3.99
C LYS A 105 -22.46 30.01 2.65
N VAL A 106 -22.78 29.30 1.56
CA VAL A 106 -22.46 29.72 0.20
C VAL A 106 -23.39 30.86 -0.18
N ARG A 107 -22.82 31.92 -0.76
CA ARG A 107 -23.53 33.10 -1.24
C ARG A 107 -23.58 33.16 -2.76
N ALA A 108 -24.51 33.94 -3.30
CA ALA A 108 -24.54 34.24 -4.73
C ALA A 108 -23.26 34.95 -5.17
N GLY A 109 -22.73 34.57 -6.33
CA GLY A 109 -21.46 35.06 -6.85
C GLY A 109 -20.24 34.31 -6.31
N GLU A 110 -19.14 35.04 -6.17
CA GLU A 110 -17.86 34.45 -5.79
C GLU A 110 -17.82 34.03 -4.31
N ASN A 111 -17.35 32.83 -4.07
CA ASN A 111 -17.05 32.27 -2.75
C ASN A 111 -15.58 31.83 -2.70
N THR A 112 -15.01 31.84 -1.51
CA THR A 112 -13.65 31.39 -1.27
C THR A 112 -13.64 30.26 -0.25
N LEU A 113 -13.16 29.08 -0.66
CA LEU A 113 -12.86 27.96 0.22
C LEU A 113 -11.36 27.98 0.53
N ARG A 114 -11.00 28.03 1.83
CA ARG A 114 -9.62 27.99 2.29
C ARG A 114 -9.40 26.83 3.24
N VAL A 115 -8.32 26.08 3.03
CA VAL A 115 -7.92 24.97 3.89
C VAL A 115 -6.53 25.23 4.42
N THR A 116 -6.35 25.27 5.73
CA THR A 116 -5.02 25.30 6.35
C THR A 116 -4.63 23.93 6.82
N VAL A 117 -3.36 23.58 6.68
CA VAL A 117 -2.80 22.26 7.01
C VAL A 117 -1.56 22.47 7.88
N ASP A 118 -1.48 21.80 9.00
CA ASP A 118 -0.34 21.86 9.91
C ASP A 118 0.26 20.49 10.18
N ASN A 119 1.35 20.18 9.48
CA ASN A 119 2.18 19.00 9.67
C ASN A 119 3.58 19.39 10.19
N SER A 120 3.70 20.44 10.97
CA SER A 120 4.99 21.00 11.43
C SER A 120 5.52 20.35 12.71
N LEU A 121 4.69 19.60 13.44
CA LEU A 121 5.13 18.90 14.65
C LEU A 121 5.77 17.56 14.27
N GLU A 122 7.07 17.43 14.50
CA GLU A 122 7.90 16.28 14.12
C GLU A 122 8.64 15.65 15.32
N PRO A 123 8.93 14.32 15.27
CA PRO A 123 8.36 13.31 14.39
C PRO A 123 6.93 12.95 14.80
N ASN A 124 6.05 12.74 13.82
CA ASN A 124 4.65 12.39 14.08
C ASN A 124 4.24 11.04 13.47
N CYS A 125 5.15 10.38 12.77
CA CYS A 125 4.93 9.08 12.15
C CYS A 125 6.24 8.30 12.01
N ARG A 126 6.17 7.01 11.63
CA ARG A 126 7.33 6.13 11.40
C ARG A 126 7.59 5.85 9.91
N TRP A 127 6.77 6.40 9.02
CA TRP A 127 6.88 6.29 7.56
C TRP A 127 6.61 7.65 6.91
N TYR A 128 6.76 7.74 5.62
CA TYR A 128 6.47 8.96 4.86
C TYR A 128 4.96 9.25 4.87
N THR A 129 4.58 10.40 5.37
CA THR A 129 3.16 10.77 5.53
C THR A 129 2.61 11.58 4.36
N GLY A 130 3.48 12.30 3.65
CA GLY A 130 3.07 13.42 2.83
C GLY A 130 2.54 14.59 3.67
N SER A 131 2.11 15.65 3.01
CA SER A 131 1.45 16.81 3.63
C SER A 131 0.51 17.48 2.63
N GLY A 132 -0.58 18.07 3.14
CA GLY A 132 -1.51 18.81 2.30
C GLY A 132 -2.75 18.01 1.92
N ILE A 133 -3.45 18.46 0.88
CA ILE A 133 -4.64 17.80 0.36
C ILE A 133 -4.19 16.73 -0.64
N TYR A 134 -3.87 15.54 -0.12
CA TYR A 134 -3.22 14.48 -0.88
C TYR A 134 -4.19 13.45 -1.50
N ARG A 135 -5.48 13.59 -1.24
CA ARG A 135 -6.58 12.83 -1.87
C ARG A 135 -7.60 13.80 -2.45
N PRO A 136 -8.53 13.34 -3.32
CA PRO A 136 -9.51 14.22 -3.97
C PRO A 136 -10.42 15.00 -3.01
N VAL A 137 -10.94 16.12 -3.53
CA VAL A 137 -12.00 16.93 -2.90
C VAL A 137 -13.19 16.99 -3.83
N HIS A 138 -14.38 16.82 -3.27
CA HIS A 138 -15.64 16.87 -3.99
C HIS A 138 -16.61 17.88 -3.33
N LEU A 139 -17.37 18.58 -4.15
CA LEU A 139 -18.52 19.34 -3.67
C LEU A 139 -19.81 18.54 -3.96
N MET A 140 -20.42 18.05 -2.93
CA MET A 140 -21.70 17.36 -3.00
C MET A 140 -22.84 18.39 -2.91
N VAL A 141 -23.71 18.38 -3.91
CA VAL A 141 -24.89 19.24 -4.02
C VAL A 141 -26.10 18.34 -4.06
N LYS A 142 -26.92 18.34 -3.00
CA LYS A 142 -28.08 17.47 -2.86
C LYS A 142 -29.33 18.28 -2.43
N PRO A 143 -30.53 17.88 -2.90
CA PRO A 143 -31.78 18.37 -2.26
C PRO A 143 -31.75 18.17 -0.75
N LYS A 144 -32.38 19.03 0.03
CA LYS A 144 -32.46 18.89 1.49
C LYS A 144 -33.13 17.61 1.94
N ASP A 145 -34.05 17.13 1.13
CA ASP A 145 -34.79 15.86 1.23
C ASP A 145 -34.24 14.76 0.32
N GLY A 146 -33.00 14.94 -0.16
CA GLY A 146 -32.28 13.99 -1.03
C GLY A 146 -31.97 12.66 -0.36
N VAL A 147 -31.43 11.74 -1.15
CA VAL A 147 -31.06 10.40 -0.70
C VAL A 147 -30.04 10.48 0.44
N ARG A 148 -30.39 9.86 1.57
CA ARG A 148 -29.52 9.68 2.73
C ARG A 148 -28.49 8.59 2.47
N PRO A 149 -27.40 8.50 3.26
CA PRO A 149 -26.38 7.49 3.07
C PRO A 149 -26.96 6.09 2.87
N VAL A 150 -26.41 5.36 1.91
CA VAL A 150 -26.85 4.02 1.53
C VAL A 150 -25.81 3.01 1.98
N LYS A 151 -26.25 1.96 2.70
CA LYS A 151 -25.43 0.81 3.07
C LYS A 151 -26.01 -0.45 2.45
N ILE A 152 -25.13 -1.34 1.95
CA ILE A 152 -25.57 -2.57 1.32
C ILE A 152 -24.78 -3.74 1.90
N CYS A 153 -25.46 -4.77 2.35
CA CYS A 153 -24.85 -6.02 2.76
C CYS A 153 -25.57 -7.23 2.17
N THR A 154 -24.84 -8.34 2.06
CA THR A 154 -25.41 -9.62 1.62
C THR A 154 -25.96 -10.38 2.81
N VAL A 155 -27.23 -10.73 2.77
CA VAL A 155 -27.93 -11.54 3.78
C VAL A 155 -27.75 -13.04 3.52
N SER A 156 -27.91 -13.46 2.27
CA SER A 156 -27.73 -14.86 1.84
C SER A 156 -27.30 -14.92 0.38
N ILE A 157 -26.77 -16.08 -0.03
CA ILE A 157 -26.33 -16.33 -1.42
C ILE A 157 -27.13 -17.45 -2.11
N ALA A 158 -28.02 -18.13 -1.39
CA ALA A 158 -28.88 -19.20 -1.93
C ALA A 158 -30.23 -19.25 -1.18
N PRO A 159 -31.26 -18.50 -1.61
CA PRO A 159 -31.26 -17.50 -2.69
C PRO A 159 -30.37 -16.30 -2.37
N ALA A 160 -29.91 -15.61 -3.42
CA ALA A 160 -29.12 -14.41 -3.22
C ALA A 160 -30.02 -13.25 -2.77
N VAL A 161 -29.74 -12.73 -1.59
CA VAL A 161 -30.53 -11.66 -0.95
C VAL A 161 -29.57 -10.62 -0.40
N VAL A 162 -29.85 -9.36 -0.68
CA VAL A 162 -29.15 -8.21 -0.12
C VAL A 162 -30.09 -7.38 0.73
N GLU A 163 -29.54 -6.72 1.73
CA GLU A 163 -30.25 -5.68 2.49
C GLU A 163 -29.69 -4.31 2.08
N VAL A 164 -30.60 -3.42 1.66
CA VAL A 164 -30.31 -2.03 1.33
C VAL A 164 -30.85 -1.14 2.43
N GLN A 165 -29.97 -0.50 3.18
CA GLN A 165 -30.29 0.36 4.33
C GLN A 165 -30.11 1.82 3.93
N THR A 166 -31.12 2.65 4.18
CA THR A 166 -31.10 4.11 4.07
C THR A 166 -32.23 4.70 4.92
N GLU A 167 -32.03 5.91 5.41
CA GLU A 167 -33.06 6.69 6.12
C GLU A 167 -33.94 7.53 5.17
N THR A 168 -33.79 7.32 3.84
CA THR A 168 -34.58 8.05 2.84
C THR A 168 -36.03 7.57 2.84
N GLU A 169 -36.95 8.44 3.18
CA GLU A 169 -38.38 8.12 3.13
C GLU A 169 -38.85 7.92 1.70
N HIS A 170 -39.78 6.99 1.49
CA HIS A 170 -40.37 6.68 0.18
C HIS A 170 -39.40 6.37 -0.95
N ALA A 171 -38.17 5.98 -0.63
CA ALA A 171 -37.16 5.64 -1.64
C ALA A 171 -37.54 4.35 -2.41
N THR A 172 -37.09 4.30 -3.65
CA THR A 172 -37.10 3.09 -4.47
C THR A 172 -35.66 2.62 -4.74
N VAL A 173 -35.49 1.32 -4.87
CA VAL A 173 -34.20 0.68 -5.09
C VAL A 173 -34.22 -0.08 -6.41
N GLU A 174 -33.20 0.12 -7.22
CA GLU A 174 -32.95 -0.65 -8.44
C GLU A 174 -31.55 -1.29 -8.34
N ILE A 175 -31.46 -2.59 -8.64
CA ILE A 175 -30.18 -3.31 -8.68
C ILE A 175 -29.83 -3.60 -10.16
N TRP A 176 -28.63 -3.21 -10.56
CA TRP A 176 -28.16 -3.30 -11.93
C TRP A 176 -26.95 -4.22 -12.07
N ASP A 177 -26.97 -5.15 -13.05
CA ASP A 177 -25.83 -5.91 -13.54
C ASP A 177 -25.40 -5.29 -14.89
N GLY A 178 -24.40 -4.42 -14.86
CA GLY A 178 -24.04 -3.58 -16.00
C GLY A 178 -25.23 -2.70 -16.44
N ALA A 179 -25.72 -2.92 -17.67
CA ALA A 179 -26.87 -2.17 -18.23
C ALA A 179 -28.22 -2.81 -17.94
N GLN A 180 -28.28 -3.96 -17.26
CA GLN A 180 -29.52 -4.68 -17.00
C GLN A 180 -30.00 -4.46 -15.56
N CYS A 181 -31.21 -3.94 -15.38
CA CYS A 181 -31.87 -3.93 -14.08
C CYS A 181 -32.37 -5.34 -13.73
N VAL A 182 -31.81 -5.96 -12.69
CA VAL A 182 -32.06 -7.35 -12.31
C VAL A 182 -33.02 -7.50 -11.13
N ALA A 183 -33.18 -6.44 -10.32
CA ALA A 183 -34.15 -6.41 -9.22
C ALA A 183 -34.60 -4.98 -8.93
N LYS A 184 -35.83 -4.83 -8.41
CA LYS A 184 -36.42 -3.56 -7.93
C LYS A 184 -37.19 -3.78 -6.64
N GLY A 185 -37.21 -2.77 -5.76
CA GLY A 185 -37.97 -2.83 -4.52
C GLY A 185 -37.96 -1.51 -3.77
N ALA A 186 -38.39 -1.55 -2.52
CA ALA A 186 -38.15 -0.52 -1.51
C ALA A 186 -36.83 -0.83 -0.75
N PRO A 187 -36.26 0.12 0.00
CA PRO A 187 -35.18 -0.18 0.95
C PRO A 187 -35.57 -1.33 1.89
N GLY A 188 -34.58 -2.15 2.25
CA GLY A 188 -34.76 -3.38 3.01
C GLY A 188 -34.25 -4.58 2.23
N VAL A 189 -34.89 -5.72 2.41
CA VAL A 189 -34.45 -7.01 1.86
C VAL A 189 -34.89 -7.19 0.41
N ILE A 190 -33.95 -7.43 -0.51
CA ILE A 190 -34.18 -7.60 -1.94
C ILE A 190 -33.53 -8.89 -2.42
N GLU A 191 -34.31 -9.77 -3.07
CA GLU A 191 -33.81 -10.97 -3.73
C GLU A 191 -33.30 -10.64 -5.14
N ILE A 192 -32.12 -11.18 -5.49
CA ILE A 192 -31.50 -11.00 -6.81
C ILE A 192 -31.45 -12.35 -7.50
N PRO A 193 -32.34 -12.60 -8.51
CA PRO A 193 -32.36 -13.86 -9.23
C PRO A 193 -31.07 -14.11 -10.01
N GLN A 194 -30.59 -15.35 -9.99
CA GLN A 194 -29.40 -15.80 -10.73
C GLN A 194 -28.15 -14.93 -10.50
N ALA A 195 -27.96 -14.46 -9.26
CA ALA A 195 -26.87 -13.58 -8.89
C ALA A 195 -25.50 -14.20 -9.17
N LYS A 196 -24.60 -13.38 -9.68
CA LYS A 196 -23.16 -13.66 -9.80
C LYS A 196 -22.49 -13.22 -8.50
N LEU A 197 -21.84 -14.16 -7.83
CA LEU A 197 -21.17 -13.86 -6.55
C LEU A 197 -19.82 -13.17 -6.79
N TRP A 198 -19.44 -12.35 -5.83
CA TRP A 198 -18.13 -11.72 -5.78
C TRP A 198 -17.15 -12.60 -4.98
N ASP A 199 -15.97 -12.85 -5.53
CA ASP A 199 -14.76 -13.31 -4.84
C ASP A 199 -13.52 -12.75 -5.56
N ALA A 200 -12.31 -12.97 -4.99
CA ALA A 200 -11.08 -12.43 -5.59
C ALA A 200 -10.71 -12.98 -6.97
N GLU A 201 -11.28 -14.12 -7.37
CA GLU A 201 -11.08 -14.71 -8.70
C GLU A 201 -12.21 -14.31 -9.67
N HIS A 202 -13.40 -14.00 -9.13
CA HIS A 202 -14.61 -13.62 -9.89
C HIS A 202 -15.19 -12.33 -9.29
N PRO A 203 -14.58 -11.16 -9.54
CA PRO A 203 -14.97 -9.89 -8.90
C PRO A 203 -16.22 -9.27 -9.56
N ASN A 204 -17.34 -9.98 -9.50
CA ASN A 204 -18.61 -9.53 -10.06
C ASN A 204 -19.21 -8.41 -9.21
N LEU A 205 -19.46 -7.25 -9.80
CA LEU A 205 -20.05 -6.11 -9.15
C LEU A 205 -21.41 -5.78 -9.72
N TYR A 206 -22.28 -5.28 -8.87
CA TYR A 206 -23.58 -4.70 -9.17
C TYR A 206 -23.58 -3.22 -8.80
N THR A 207 -24.54 -2.47 -9.33
CA THR A 207 -24.83 -1.10 -8.91
C THR A 207 -26.21 -1.06 -8.29
N CYS A 208 -26.27 -0.61 -7.04
CA CYS A 208 -27.52 -0.26 -6.38
C CYS A 208 -27.80 1.22 -6.62
N VAL A 209 -28.98 1.53 -7.20
CA VAL A 209 -29.45 2.88 -7.39
C VAL A 209 -30.64 3.10 -6.45
N VAL A 210 -30.47 4.00 -5.49
CA VAL A 210 -31.55 4.43 -4.57
C VAL A 210 -32.07 5.76 -5.06
N LYS A 211 -33.38 5.87 -5.24
CA LYS A 211 -34.04 7.06 -5.78
C LYS A 211 -35.08 7.61 -4.78
N SER A 212 -35.06 8.91 -4.55
CA SER A 212 -36.16 9.69 -3.99
C SER A 212 -36.88 10.46 -5.11
N GLU A 213 -37.80 11.31 -4.76
CA GLU A 213 -38.53 12.14 -5.75
C GLU A 213 -37.58 13.06 -6.55
N ASN A 214 -36.54 13.59 -5.91
CA ASN A 214 -35.72 14.68 -6.45
C ASN A 214 -34.22 14.33 -6.48
N ASP A 215 -33.80 13.11 -6.07
CA ASP A 215 -32.40 12.74 -5.98
C ASP A 215 -32.20 11.24 -6.22
N GLU A 216 -31.00 10.88 -6.68
CA GLU A 216 -30.58 9.49 -6.79
C GLU A 216 -29.13 9.29 -6.33
N GLU A 217 -28.87 8.14 -5.72
CA GLU A 217 -27.53 7.72 -5.31
C GLU A 217 -27.22 6.33 -5.86
N SER A 218 -26.02 6.19 -6.44
CA SER A 218 -25.53 4.94 -7.01
C SER A 218 -24.37 4.41 -6.20
N VAL A 219 -24.50 3.18 -5.68
CA VAL A 219 -23.48 2.51 -4.86
C VAL A 219 -23.07 1.19 -5.53
N PRO A 220 -21.82 1.01 -5.94
CA PRO A 220 -21.32 -0.28 -6.38
C PRO A 220 -21.22 -1.23 -5.20
N PHE A 221 -21.52 -2.52 -5.41
CA PHE A 221 -21.38 -3.55 -4.40
C PHE A 221 -21.19 -4.93 -5.02
N GLY A 222 -20.71 -5.89 -4.22
CA GLY A 222 -20.59 -7.29 -4.64
C GLY A 222 -21.36 -8.20 -3.69
N ILE A 223 -21.98 -9.25 -4.24
CA ILE A 223 -22.73 -10.24 -3.48
C ILE A 223 -21.80 -11.31 -2.96
N ARG A 224 -21.56 -11.33 -1.64
CA ARG A 224 -20.74 -12.34 -0.99
C ARG A 224 -21.11 -12.54 0.47
N THR A 225 -20.87 -13.74 0.99
CA THR A 225 -20.94 -14.02 2.43
C THR A 225 -19.55 -14.28 2.98
N LEU A 226 -19.32 -13.88 4.23
CA LEU A 226 -18.13 -14.21 5.02
C LEU A 226 -18.56 -15.06 6.22
N THR A 227 -17.79 -16.13 6.49
CA THR A 227 -17.86 -16.85 7.75
C THR A 227 -16.45 -17.18 8.22
N TRP A 228 -16.26 -17.21 9.53
CA TRP A 228 -14.94 -17.45 10.11
C TRP A 228 -15.04 -18.26 11.39
N SER A 229 -14.17 -19.25 11.51
CA SER A 229 -13.97 -20.02 12.72
C SER A 229 -12.66 -20.79 12.65
N ALA A 230 -12.10 -21.19 13.78
CA ALA A 230 -10.90 -22.04 13.80
C ALA A 230 -11.14 -23.39 13.10
N LYS A 231 -12.38 -23.88 13.05
CA LYS A 231 -12.76 -25.17 12.44
C LYS A 231 -12.83 -25.09 10.91
N THR A 232 -13.35 -23.98 10.37
CA THR A 232 -13.58 -23.80 8.92
C THR A 232 -12.56 -22.89 8.26
N GLY A 233 -11.81 -22.11 9.04
CA GLY A 233 -11.01 -21.00 8.54
C GLY A 233 -11.86 -19.79 8.19
N LEU A 234 -11.32 -18.91 7.37
CA LEU A 234 -12.06 -17.84 6.70
C LEU A 234 -12.69 -18.40 5.43
N CYS A 235 -14.00 -18.25 5.30
CA CYS A 235 -14.73 -18.71 4.11
C CYS A 235 -15.38 -17.52 3.40
N VAL A 236 -15.24 -17.47 2.08
CA VAL A 236 -15.97 -16.57 1.18
C VAL A 236 -16.93 -17.44 0.37
N ASN A 237 -18.23 -17.10 0.39
CA ASN A 237 -19.28 -17.87 -0.28
C ASN A 237 -19.28 -19.36 0.09
N GLY A 238 -19.03 -19.67 1.37
CA GLY A 238 -18.94 -21.04 1.89
C GLY A 238 -17.66 -21.80 1.51
N LYS A 239 -16.73 -21.20 0.77
CA LYS A 239 -15.45 -21.81 0.37
C LYS A 239 -14.32 -21.25 1.23
N ALA A 240 -13.53 -22.13 1.86
CA ALA A 240 -12.34 -21.73 2.62
C ALA A 240 -11.31 -21.06 1.71
N VAL A 241 -10.82 -19.90 2.12
CA VAL A 241 -9.78 -19.14 1.41
C VAL A 241 -8.51 -19.06 2.26
N LYS A 242 -7.37 -19.03 1.58
CA LYS A 242 -6.06 -18.76 2.18
C LYS A 242 -5.50 -17.46 1.60
N LEU A 243 -5.13 -16.54 2.48
CA LEU A 243 -4.68 -15.20 2.10
C LEU A 243 -3.17 -15.23 1.80
N ARG A 244 -2.82 -15.03 0.52
CA ARG A 244 -1.47 -14.71 0.07
C ARG A 244 -1.32 -13.20 0.16
N GLY A 245 -1.05 -12.72 1.36
CA GLY A 245 -1.12 -11.31 1.68
C GLY A 245 0.21 -10.56 1.55
N GLY A 246 0.09 -9.26 1.43
CA GLY A 246 1.20 -8.35 1.54
C GLY A 246 0.79 -7.00 2.12
N CYS A 247 1.64 -6.41 2.95
CA CYS A 247 1.43 -5.10 3.52
C CYS A 247 1.85 -4.00 2.54
N ILE A 248 1.11 -2.89 2.51
CA ILE A 248 1.45 -1.69 1.76
C ILE A 248 1.24 -0.45 2.61
N HIS A 249 2.07 0.56 2.43
CA HIS A 249 1.78 1.92 2.91
C HIS A 249 0.89 2.68 1.94
N HIS A 250 0.37 3.83 2.36
CA HIS A 250 -0.57 4.64 1.58
C HIS A 250 0.10 5.42 0.44
N ASP A 251 1.44 5.61 0.49
CA ASP A 251 2.16 6.33 -0.56
C ASP A 251 2.18 5.56 -1.89
N ASN A 252 2.27 6.30 -2.98
CA ASN A 252 2.36 5.79 -4.34
C ASN A 252 3.79 5.93 -4.92
N GLY A 253 4.81 5.65 -4.08
CA GLY A 253 6.21 5.69 -4.47
C GLY A 253 6.65 7.07 -4.96
N ILE A 254 7.07 7.20 -6.22
CA ILE A 254 7.55 8.47 -6.78
C ILE A 254 6.49 9.58 -6.87
N LEU A 255 5.21 9.25 -6.66
CA LEU A 255 4.10 10.22 -6.57
C LEU A 255 3.92 10.77 -5.13
N GLY A 256 4.76 10.35 -4.17
CA GLY A 256 4.53 10.65 -2.77
C GLY A 256 3.20 10.10 -2.27
N ALA A 257 2.52 10.84 -1.42
CA ALA A 257 1.23 10.43 -0.86
C ALA A 257 0.04 10.63 -1.84
N CYS A 258 0.23 11.23 -3.01
CA CYS A 258 -0.87 11.56 -3.93
C CYS A 258 -1.74 10.33 -4.29
N GLY A 259 -3.00 10.35 -3.88
CA GLY A 259 -3.97 9.26 -4.04
C GLY A 259 -4.76 9.36 -5.35
N PHE A 260 -4.12 9.14 -6.50
CA PHE A 260 -4.79 9.06 -7.80
C PHE A 260 -5.42 7.68 -8.01
N ALA A 261 -6.64 7.63 -8.54
CA ALA A 261 -7.34 6.38 -8.84
C ALA A 261 -6.53 5.45 -9.77
N ASP A 262 -5.91 5.99 -10.82
CA ASP A 262 -5.05 5.23 -11.73
C ASP A 262 -3.80 4.65 -11.05
N ALA A 263 -3.25 5.35 -10.04
CA ALA A 263 -2.09 4.87 -9.28
C ALA A 263 -2.49 3.73 -8.33
N GLU A 264 -3.61 3.87 -7.64
CA GLU A 264 -4.13 2.82 -6.75
C GLU A 264 -4.51 1.56 -7.53
N GLU A 265 -5.18 1.71 -8.68
CA GLU A 265 -5.49 0.57 -9.56
C GLU A 265 -4.22 -0.11 -10.07
N ARG A 266 -3.22 0.67 -10.46
CA ARG A 266 -1.91 0.14 -10.89
C ARG A 266 -1.26 -0.71 -9.81
N ARG A 267 -1.26 -0.26 -8.55
CA ARG A 267 -0.70 -1.00 -7.41
C ARG A 267 -1.37 -2.36 -7.25
N ILE A 268 -2.69 -2.41 -7.26
CA ILE A 268 -3.44 -3.66 -7.11
C ILE A 268 -3.22 -4.59 -8.31
N ARG A 269 -3.21 -4.06 -9.55
CA ARG A 269 -2.92 -4.85 -10.76
C ARG A 269 -1.52 -5.49 -10.69
N ILE A 270 -0.51 -4.76 -10.24
CA ILE A 270 0.85 -5.27 -10.09
C ILE A 270 0.92 -6.33 -8.97
N MET A 271 0.26 -6.11 -7.83
CA MET A 271 0.19 -7.08 -6.75
C MET A 271 -0.47 -8.39 -7.21
N LYS A 272 -1.57 -8.34 -7.95
CA LYS A 272 -2.19 -9.56 -8.53
C LYS A 272 -1.22 -10.28 -9.47
N LYS A 273 -0.52 -9.56 -10.33
CA LYS A 273 0.52 -10.13 -11.22
C LYS A 273 1.65 -10.77 -10.43
N ALA A 274 2.00 -10.23 -9.28
CA ALA A 274 2.99 -10.78 -8.35
C ALA A 274 2.47 -12.01 -7.57
N GLY A 275 1.16 -12.33 -7.64
CA GLY A 275 0.55 -13.53 -7.04
C GLY A 275 -0.17 -13.31 -5.72
N TYR A 276 -0.27 -12.07 -5.25
CA TYR A 276 -1.08 -11.74 -4.08
C TYR A 276 -2.57 -11.86 -4.37
N ASN A 277 -3.35 -12.25 -3.38
CA ASN A 277 -4.81 -12.17 -3.39
C ASN A 277 -5.36 -11.35 -2.23
N ALA A 278 -4.49 -10.83 -1.37
CA ALA A 278 -4.87 -10.01 -0.22
C ALA A 278 -3.86 -8.88 0.02
N VAL A 279 -4.37 -7.74 0.51
CA VAL A 279 -3.58 -6.57 0.90
C VAL A 279 -3.93 -6.17 2.34
N ARG A 280 -2.93 -5.79 3.13
CA ARG A 280 -3.10 -5.09 4.41
C ARG A 280 -2.66 -3.65 4.24
N CYS A 281 -3.57 -2.72 4.56
CA CYS A 281 -3.32 -1.28 4.52
C CYS A 281 -2.58 -0.87 5.80
N ALA A 282 -1.27 -0.80 5.74
CA ALA A 282 -0.43 -0.51 6.90
C ALA A 282 -0.15 1.00 7.01
N HIS A 283 -0.34 1.65 8.10
CA HIS A 283 -1.07 1.29 9.31
C HIS A 283 -2.13 2.37 9.51
N ASN A 284 -3.01 2.54 8.53
CA ASN A 284 -4.01 3.60 8.45
C ASN A 284 -5.10 3.24 7.43
N PRO A 285 -6.28 3.88 7.48
CA PRO A 285 -7.39 3.59 6.57
C PRO A 285 -7.05 3.78 5.09
N ALA A 286 -7.50 2.83 4.27
CA ALA A 286 -7.38 2.84 2.82
C ALA A 286 -8.08 4.04 2.18
N SER A 287 -7.63 4.46 0.99
CA SER A 287 -8.37 5.40 0.14
C SER A 287 -9.59 4.72 -0.51
N ARG A 288 -10.63 5.49 -0.87
CA ARG A 288 -11.74 4.99 -1.68
C ARG A 288 -11.24 4.36 -2.99
N ALA A 289 -10.33 5.04 -3.67
CA ALA A 289 -9.77 4.57 -4.93
C ALA A 289 -9.06 3.20 -4.81
N LEU A 290 -8.38 2.92 -3.68
CA LEU A 290 -7.77 1.62 -3.42
C LEU A 290 -8.83 0.53 -3.26
N LEU A 291 -9.88 0.80 -2.48
CA LEU A 291 -10.97 -0.14 -2.26
C LEU A 291 -11.74 -0.42 -3.54
N ASP A 292 -12.06 0.62 -4.33
CA ASP A 292 -12.68 0.48 -5.65
C ASP A 292 -11.83 -0.40 -6.59
N ALA A 293 -10.50 -0.21 -6.59
CA ALA A 293 -9.60 -1.05 -7.37
C ALA A 293 -9.59 -2.50 -6.87
N CYS A 294 -9.60 -2.72 -5.55
CA CYS A 294 -9.69 -4.04 -4.94
C CYS A 294 -11.02 -4.75 -5.29
N ASP A 295 -12.13 -4.02 -5.29
CA ASP A 295 -13.44 -4.54 -5.66
C ASP A 295 -13.48 -4.98 -7.13
N ARG A 296 -13.01 -4.12 -8.05
CA ARG A 296 -13.02 -4.38 -9.49
C ARG A 296 -12.04 -5.45 -9.93
N LEU A 297 -10.86 -5.47 -9.32
CA LEU A 297 -9.79 -6.39 -9.71
C LEU A 297 -9.80 -7.70 -8.91
N GLY A 298 -10.57 -7.78 -7.82
CA GLY A 298 -10.64 -8.95 -6.95
C GLY A 298 -9.42 -9.08 -6.05
N MET A 299 -9.30 -8.25 -5.01
CA MET A 299 -8.26 -8.32 -3.99
C MET A 299 -8.92 -8.23 -2.61
N TYR A 300 -8.65 -9.18 -1.73
CA TYR A 300 -9.13 -9.10 -0.34
C TYR A 300 -8.38 -8.01 0.42
N VAL A 301 -9.08 -7.28 1.28
CA VAL A 301 -8.52 -6.16 2.05
C VAL A 301 -8.63 -6.43 3.54
N MET A 302 -7.53 -6.25 4.25
CA MET A 302 -7.48 -5.99 5.68
C MET A 302 -7.25 -4.50 5.85
N ASP A 303 -8.32 -3.73 6.13
CA ASP A 303 -8.19 -2.31 6.38
C ASP A 303 -7.85 -2.04 7.84
N GLU A 304 -6.82 -1.22 8.08
CA GLU A 304 -6.28 -0.98 9.41
C GLU A 304 -6.49 0.46 9.85
N ALA A 305 -7.04 0.63 11.06
CA ALA A 305 -7.42 1.94 11.55
C ALA A 305 -6.23 2.75 12.09
N PHE A 306 -5.37 2.13 12.91
CA PHE A 306 -4.39 2.84 13.73
C PHE A 306 -3.05 2.09 13.84
N ASP A 307 -1.94 2.83 13.86
CA ASP A 307 -0.62 2.28 14.22
C ASP A 307 -0.46 2.12 15.76
N GLY A 308 -1.11 2.93 16.54
CA GLY A 308 -1.04 2.92 18.00
C GLY A 308 -2.28 3.50 18.66
N TRP A 309 -2.40 3.35 19.99
CA TRP A 309 -3.54 3.86 20.76
C TRP A 309 -3.12 5.02 21.65
N TYR A 310 -3.07 4.83 22.98
CA TYR A 310 -2.74 5.89 23.94
C TYR A 310 -1.23 6.11 24.11
N THR A 311 -0.41 5.07 23.95
CA THR A 311 1.04 5.15 24.11
C THR A 311 1.72 5.57 22.81
N PRO A 312 2.45 6.70 22.79
CA PRO A 312 3.08 7.18 21.57
C PRO A 312 4.27 6.32 21.15
N LYS A 313 4.39 6.07 19.86
CA LYS A 313 5.57 5.51 19.20
C LYS A 313 6.54 6.60 18.76
N THR A 314 6.01 7.79 18.43
CA THR A 314 6.76 9.01 18.16
C THR A 314 6.22 10.18 18.99
N TYR A 315 6.94 11.31 19.04
CA TYR A 315 6.56 12.40 19.93
C TYR A 315 5.21 13.04 19.66
N HIS A 316 4.80 13.10 18.39
CA HIS A 316 3.62 13.84 17.93
C HIS A 316 2.66 12.99 17.10
N ASP A 317 2.69 11.65 17.30
CA ASP A 317 1.82 10.74 16.57
C ASP A 317 0.35 10.79 17.02
N TYR A 318 -0.47 9.99 16.38
CA TYR A 318 -1.91 9.92 16.62
C TYR A 318 -2.31 9.64 18.08
N SER A 319 -1.46 9.03 18.87
CA SER A 319 -1.74 8.76 20.30
C SER A 319 -2.13 10.02 21.08
N ARG A 320 -1.66 11.20 20.61
CA ARG A 320 -1.96 12.50 21.23
C ARG A 320 -3.42 12.87 21.16
N ILE A 321 -4.14 12.36 20.19
CA ILE A 321 -5.55 12.66 19.93
C ILE A 321 -6.43 11.42 19.98
N PHE A 322 -5.85 10.22 20.13
CA PHE A 322 -6.58 8.96 20.13
C PHE A 322 -7.78 8.97 21.06
N ALA A 323 -7.59 9.41 22.31
CA ALA A 323 -8.67 9.42 23.33
C ALA A 323 -9.92 10.18 22.90
N GLU A 324 -9.73 11.25 22.12
CA GLU A 324 -10.80 12.16 21.68
C GLU A 324 -11.41 11.74 20.34
N ASN A 325 -10.62 11.13 19.43
CA ASN A 325 -10.97 10.99 18.01
C ASN A 325 -11.23 9.55 17.54
N TRP A 326 -10.83 8.50 18.27
CA TRP A 326 -10.87 7.12 17.78
C TRP A 326 -12.26 6.64 17.35
N GLN A 327 -13.34 7.12 18.02
CA GLN A 327 -14.72 6.73 17.68
C GLN A 327 -15.15 7.29 16.33
N ASP A 328 -14.87 8.58 16.10
CA ASP A 328 -15.21 9.25 14.84
C ASP A 328 -14.40 8.67 13.68
N ASP A 329 -13.09 8.43 13.90
CA ASP A 329 -12.21 7.87 12.88
C ASP A 329 -12.60 6.43 12.51
N LEU A 330 -12.92 5.56 13.49
CA LEU A 330 -13.44 4.21 13.23
C LEU A 330 -14.81 4.25 12.53
N THR A 331 -15.71 5.13 12.96
CA THR A 331 -17.02 5.29 12.33
C THR A 331 -16.87 5.69 10.87
N THR A 332 -15.99 6.64 10.58
CA THR A 332 -15.72 7.10 9.22
C THR A 332 -15.11 5.99 8.35
N MET A 333 -14.11 5.27 8.87
CA MET A 333 -13.49 4.15 8.15
C MET A 333 -14.53 3.08 7.81
N ILE A 334 -15.30 2.62 8.78
CA ILE A 334 -16.28 1.55 8.60
C ILE A 334 -17.43 1.99 7.67
N ALA A 335 -17.89 3.24 7.80
CA ALA A 335 -18.94 3.77 6.92
C ALA A 335 -18.50 3.79 5.45
N LYS A 336 -17.23 4.16 5.19
CA LYS A 336 -16.61 4.11 3.88
C LYS A 336 -16.52 2.67 3.36
N ASP A 337 -16.12 1.72 4.21
CA ASP A 337 -15.80 0.34 3.85
C ASP A 337 -17.03 -0.57 3.68
N TYR A 338 -18.15 -0.21 4.28
CA TYR A 338 -19.30 -1.08 4.52
C TYR A 338 -19.79 -1.80 3.26
N SER A 339 -19.93 -1.09 2.15
CA SER A 339 -20.45 -1.64 0.88
C SER A 339 -19.38 -2.27 0.00
N HIS A 340 -18.08 -2.18 0.38
CA HIS A 340 -16.97 -2.77 -0.39
C HIS A 340 -16.86 -4.28 -0.13
N PRO A 341 -17.09 -5.14 -1.13
CA PRO A 341 -16.99 -6.59 -0.96
C PRO A 341 -15.56 -7.06 -0.73
N SER A 342 -14.56 -6.30 -1.15
CA SER A 342 -13.14 -6.61 -0.97
C SER A 342 -12.68 -6.56 0.49
N VAL A 343 -13.26 -5.70 1.31
CA VAL A 343 -12.92 -5.60 2.74
C VAL A 343 -13.44 -6.82 3.48
N ILE A 344 -12.53 -7.63 4.03
CA ILE A 344 -12.83 -8.91 4.70
C ILE A 344 -12.35 -8.97 6.15
N LEU A 345 -11.54 -8.00 6.58
CA LEU A 345 -10.98 -7.89 7.93
C LEU A 345 -10.84 -6.42 8.30
N TYR A 346 -11.21 -6.07 9.52
CA TYR A 346 -10.87 -4.80 10.15
C TYR A 346 -9.74 -4.99 11.14
N SER A 347 -8.67 -4.21 11.04
CA SER A 347 -7.58 -4.20 12.01
C SER A 347 -7.64 -2.94 12.87
N ILE A 348 -7.69 -3.12 14.19
CA ILE A 348 -7.85 -2.02 15.14
C ILE A 348 -6.54 -1.46 15.66
N GLY A 349 -5.39 -2.03 15.28
CA GLY A 349 -4.08 -1.51 15.69
C GLY A 349 -2.92 -2.37 15.27
N ASN A 350 -1.75 -1.75 15.20
CA ASN A 350 -0.49 -2.38 14.82
C ASN A 350 0.52 -2.28 15.94
N GLU A 351 1.11 -3.41 16.37
CA GLU A 351 2.23 -3.47 17.33
C GLU A 351 2.02 -2.59 18.57
N VAL A 352 0.79 -2.58 19.09
CA VAL A 352 0.40 -1.78 20.26
C VAL A 352 0.88 -2.50 21.53
N SER A 353 1.93 -2.00 22.14
CA SER A 353 2.56 -2.61 23.34
C SER A 353 1.63 -2.63 24.56
N GLU A 354 0.65 -1.75 24.60
CA GLU A 354 -0.39 -1.70 25.65
C GLU A 354 -1.18 -3.00 25.76
N THR A 355 -1.30 -3.77 24.66
CA THR A 355 -1.95 -5.09 24.65
C THR A 355 -1.28 -6.13 25.56
N ALA A 356 -0.08 -5.85 26.06
CA ALA A 356 0.60 -6.62 27.08
C ALA A 356 0.05 -6.43 28.50
N PHE A 357 -0.86 -5.47 28.72
CA PHE A 357 -1.39 -5.06 30.01
C PHE A 357 -2.91 -5.07 30.05
N PRO A 358 -3.55 -5.24 31.24
CA PRO A 358 -5.01 -5.34 31.35
C PRO A 358 -5.76 -4.18 30.71
N GLN A 359 -5.29 -2.94 30.83
CA GLN A 359 -5.91 -1.76 30.25
C GLN A 359 -5.91 -1.78 28.73
N GLY A 360 -4.82 -2.24 28.10
CA GLY A 360 -4.76 -2.39 26.65
C GLY A 360 -5.62 -3.55 26.15
N VAL A 361 -5.75 -4.62 26.94
CA VAL A 361 -6.71 -5.72 26.67
C VAL A 361 -8.17 -5.20 26.72
N GLU A 362 -8.49 -4.35 27.70
CA GLU A 362 -9.81 -3.69 27.79
C GLU A 362 -10.05 -2.74 26.61
N THR A 363 -9.02 -2.00 26.18
CA THR A 363 -9.09 -1.15 24.99
C THR A 363 -9.36 -1.97 23.75
N ALA A 364 -8.65 -3.10 23.54
CA ALA A 364 -8.89 -4.00 22.42
C ALA A 364 -10.36 -4.51 22.40
N ASP A 365 -10.87 -4.94 23.55
CA ASP A 365 -12.27 -5.39 23.71
C ASP A 365 -13.27 -4.27 23.38
N LYS A 366 -12.98 -3.04 23.83
CA LYS A 366 -13.81 -1.86 23.56
C LYS A 366 -13.87 -1.52 22.08
N LEU A 367 -12.71 -1.49 21.42
CA LEU A 367 -12.59 -1.22 19.99
C LEU A 367 -13.28 -2.31 19.16
N THR A 368 -13.04 -3.60 19.47
CA THR A 368 -13.68 -4.73 18.78
C THR A 368 -15.20 -4.65 18.87
N ARG A 369 -15.75 -4.42 20.07
CA ARG A 369 -17.20 -4.28 20.24
C ARG A 369 -17.77 -3.05 19.52
N PHE A 370 -17.02 -1.96 19.46
CA PHE A 370 -17.43 -0.77 18.75
C PHE A 370 -17.48 -1.00 17.24
N VAL A 371 -16.49 -1.71 16.67
CA VAL A 371 -16.50 -2.11 15.27
C VAL A 371 -17.71 -2.98 14.97
N HIS A 372 -17.98 -4.02 15.79
CA HIS A 372 -19.15 -4.89 15.60
C HIS A 372 -20.49 -4.18 15.77
N ALA A 373 -20.55 -3.11 16.54
CA ALA A 373 -21.77 -2.29 16.63
C ALA A 373 -22.04 -1.49 15.34
N LEU A 374 -21.01 -1.23 14.53
CA LEU A 374 -21.13 -0.54 13.25
C LEU A 374 -21.23 -1.51 12.06
N ASP A 375 -20.53 -2.64 12.12
CA ASP A 375 -20.51 -3.69 11.12
C ASP A 375 -20.11 -5.04 11.75
N ASP A 376 -21.06 -5.94 11.90
CA ASP A 376 -20.87 -7.31 12.43
C ASP A 376 -20.65 -8.35 11.32
N THR A 377 -20.58 -7.94 10.06
CA THR A 377 -20.43 -8.82 8.90
C THR A 377 -18.97 -9.19 8.60
N ARG A 378 -18.02 -8.59 9.32
CA ARG A 378 -16.56 -8.79 9.12
C ARG A 378 -15.86 -9.03 10.46
N PRO A 379 -14.85 -9.94 10.50
CA PRO A 379 -14.05 -10.17 11.70
C PRO A 379 -13.08 -9.02 11.99
N VAL A 380 -12.75 -8.89 13.27
CA VAL A 380 -11.81 -7.88 13.79
C VAL A 380 -10.50 -8.52 14.19
N THR A 381 -9.39 -7.88 13.85
CA THR A 381 -8.03 -8.29 14.19
C THR A 381 -7.20 -7.11 14.73
N ALA A 382 -5.99 -7.41 15.18
CA ALA A 382 -4.91 -6.43 15.43
C ALA A 382 -3.57 -7.11 15.18
N GLY A 383 -2.58 -6.37 14.69
CA GLY A 383 -1.22 -6.85 14.48
C GLY A 383 -0.45 -6.92 15.81
N ILE A 384 -0.38 -8.08 16.44
CA ILE A 384 0.28 -8.25 17.74
C ILE A 384 1.73 -8.69 17.55
N ASN A 385 2.67 -7.84 17.96
CA ASN A 385 4.08 -8.22 18.07
C ASN A 385 4.35 -8.77 19.47
N VAL A 386 4.39 -10.09 19.59
CA VAL A 386 4.55 -10.81 20.87
C VAL A 386 5.85 -10.43 21.57
N LEU A 387 6.91 -10.15 20.82
CA LEU A 387 8.21 -9.80 21.38
C LEU A 387 8.19 -8.39 21.98
N LEU A 388 7.54 -7.44 21.31
CA LEU A 388 7.33 -6.09 21.86
C LEU A 388 6.52 -6.13 23.14
N ASN A 389 5.48 -6.94 23.20
CA ASN A 389 4.70 -7.15 24.41
C ASN A 389 5.54 -7.72 25.57
N VAL A 390 6.40 -8.71 25.30
CA VAL A 390 7.32 -9.26 26.31
C VAL A 390 8.31 -8.20 26.79
N TYR A 391 8.80 -7.32 25.93
CA TYR A 391 9.68 -6.22 26.32
C TYR A 391 8.93 -5.15 27.11
N ALA A 392 7.73 -4.79 26.72
CA ALA A 392 6.89 -3.83 27.43
C ALA A 392 6.63 -4.28 28.89
N GLN A 393 6.32 -5.57 29.11
CA GLN A 393 6.15 -6.16 30.44
C GLN A 393 7.45 -6.07 31.31
N LYS A 394 8.61 -5.93 30.69
CA LYS A 394 9.89 -5.71 31.37
C LYS A 394 10.24 -4.22 31.55
N GLY A 395 9.36 -3.30 31.13
CA GLY A 395 9.62 -1.86 31.14
C GLY A 395 10.60 -1.40 30.05
N ILE A 396 10.78 -2.20 28.99
CA ILE A 396 11.66 -1.87 27.85
C ILE A 396 10.77 -1.46 26.68
N GLY A 397 10.74 -0.18 26.33
CA GLY A 397 10.07 0.33 25.14
C GLY A 397 10.98 0.30 23.91
N VAL A 398 10.52 -0.28 22.81
CA VAL A 398 11.26 -0.31 21.53
C VAL A 398 11.08 1.01 20.78
N TYR A 399 9.89 1.58 20.82
CA TYR A 399 9.52 2.85 20.19
C TYR A 399 9.51 4.03 21.18
N LYS A 400 10.44 4.09 22.14
CA LYS A 400 10.45 5.08 23.25
C LYS A 400 9.28 4.95 24.23
N GLU A 401 8.48 3.91 24.13
CA GLU A 401 7.51 3.52 25.13
C GLU A 401 8.26 3.11 26.41
N SER A 402 7.95 3.68 27.52
CA SER A 402 8.58 3.28 28.79
C SER A 402 7.52 3.09 29.87
N GLY A 403 7.46 1.88 30.43
CA GLY A 403 6.69 1.58 31.62
C GLY A 403 5.25 1.12 31.34
N PRO A 404 4.49 0.84 32.41
CA PRO A 404 3.09 0.45 32.32
C PRO A 404 2.24 1.55 31.69
N TYR A 405 1.16 1.13 31.02
CA TYR A 405 0.16 1.99 30.43
C TYR A 405 -0.16 3.22 31.29
N LYS A 406 -0.10 4.39 30.68
CA LYS A 406 -0.56 5.66 31.27
C LYS A 406 -1.52 6.32 30.28
N PRO A 407 -2.77 6.55 30.66
CA PRO A 407 -3.76 7.15 29.77
C PRO A 407 -3.52 8.64 29.47
N GLU A 408 -2.58 9.28 30.16
CA GLU A 408 -2.25 10.69 29.92
C GLU A 408 -1.13 10.83 28.88
N PRO A 409 -1.26 11.76 27.91
CA PRO A 409 -0.22 12.04 26.95
C PRO A 409 1.06 12.50 27.68
N LEU A 410 2.20 11.88 27.35
CA LEU A 410 3.48 12.32 27.91
C LEU A 410 3.75 13.76 27.48
N PRO A 411 4.21 14.65 28.40
CA PRO A 411 4.58 16.00 28.03
C PRO A 411 5.70 15.96 26.98
N PRO A 412 5.72 16.89 26.01
CA PRO A 412 6.77 16.93 25.00
C PRO A 412 8.14 17.04 25.66
N LYS A 413 8.98 16.02 25.50
CA LYS A 413 10.37 16.11 25.92
C LYS A 413 11.12 17.03 24.96
N GLN A 414 11.86 17.97 25.52
CA GLN A 414 12.80 18.77 24.75
C GLN A 414 13.81 17.86 24.03
N PRO A 415 14.29 18.25 22.82
CA PRO A 415 15.21 17.43 22.04
C PRO A 415 16.48 17.16 22.82
N GLU A 416 16.62 15.94 23.29
CA GLU A 416 17.86 15.48 23.93
C GLU A 416 18.90 15.18 22.84
N LYS A 417 20.14 15.60 23.08
CA LYS A 417 21.33 15.33 22.27
C LYS A 417 21.36 13.89 21.77
N LYS A 418 21.73 13.74 20.48
CA LYS A 418 21.91 12.48 19.71
C LYS A 418 21.89 11.21 20.56
N LYS A 419 20.72 10.59 20.74
CA LYS A 419 20.59 9.22 21.25
C LYS A 419 20.60 8.25 20.09
N LYS A 420 21.20 7.06 20.35
CA LYS A 420 21.26 5.93 19.41
C LYS A 420 19.89 5.65 18.77
N GLU A 421 19.91 5.35 17.49
CA GLU A 421 18.76 4.97 16.68
C GLU A 421 17.84 3.98 17.44
N SER A 422 16.58 4.36 17.62
CA SER A 422 15.51 3.50 18.16
C SER A 422 14.47 3.30 17.07
N GLY A 423 13.68 2.22 17.13
CA GLY A 423 12.64 1.93 16.13
C GLY A 423 13.07 0.85 15.13
N SER A 424 12.54 0.91 13.90
CA SER A 424 12.74 -0.13 12.86
C SER A 424 14.22 -0.41 12.58
N ALA A 425 15.11 0.60 12.62
CA ALA A 425 16.55 0.41 12.44
C ALA A 425 17.20 -0.41 13.56
N PHE A 426 16.80 -0.19 14.81
CA PHE A 426 17.27 -1.00 15.96
C PHE A 426 16.73 -2.44 15.84
N PHE A 427 15.46 -2.59 15.48
CA PHE A 427 14.84 -3.90 15.29
C PHE A 427 15.51 -4.69 14.15
N ASN A 428 15.86 -4.03 13.04
CA ASN A 428 16.65 -4.61 11.95
C ASN A 428 18.00 -5.16 12.45
N MET A 429 18.73 -4.33 13.21
CA MET A 429 20.02 -4.74 13.76
C MET A 429 19.88 -5.96 14.70
N VAL A 430 18.87 -5.96 15.57
CA VAL A 430 18.60 -7.06 16.49
C VAL A 430 18.18 -8.32 15.73
N THR A 431 17.29 -8.21 14.75
CA THR A 431 16.81 -9.34 13.96
C THR A 431 17.92 -9.98 13.12
N GLN A 432 18.80 -9.18 12.52
CA GLN A 432 19.96 -9.69 11.77
C GLN A 432 20.91 -10.52 12.65
N ASN A 433 21.11 -10.10 13.91
CA ASN A 433 22.07 -10.74 14.80
C ASN A 433 21.46 -11.84 15.69
N LEU A 434 20.20 -11.72 16.05
CA LEU A 434 19.50 -12.58 17.02
C LEU A 434 18.25 -13.27 16.43
N GLY A 435 18.03 -13.22 15.12
CA GLY A 435 16.82 -13.73 14.47
C GLY A 435 16.37 -15.12 14.94
N PRO A 436 17.25 -16.15 14.96
CA PRO A 436 16.88 -17.47 15.47
C PRO A 436 16.46 -17.47 16.95
N LEU A 437 17.08 -16.61 17.78
CA LEU A 437 16.72 -16.51 19.20
C LEU A 437 15.37 -15.80 19.37
N MET A 438 15.12 -14.76 18.59
CA MET A 438 13.83 -14.05 18.59
C MET A 438 12.68 -14.96 18.20
N PHE A 439 12.87 -15.81 17.20
CA PHE A 439 11.92 -16.84 16.80
C PHE A 439 11.52 -17.75 17.98
N TYR A 440 12.46 -18.19 18.81
CA TYR A 440 12.17 -19.00 19.99
C TYR A 440 11.62 -18.19 21.19
N MET A 441 11.98 -16.91 21.33
CA MET A 441 11.49 -16.09 22.44
C MET A 441 9.98 -15.82 22.38
N SER A 442 9.42 -15.66 21.20
CA SER A 442 7.98 -15.47 21.01
C SER A 442 7.17 -16.74 21.29
N LYS A 443 7.79 -17.93 21.22
CA LYS A 443 7.16 -19.24 21.41
C LYS A 443 6.93 -19.63 22.87
N GLY A 444 7.74 -19.16 23.80
CA GLY A 444 7.75 -19.61 25.18
C GLY A 444 6.57 -19.13 26.04
N LYS A 445 6.46 -19.64 27.28
CA LYS A 445 5.40 -19.27 28.25
C LYS A 445 5.26 -17.76 28.47
N LYS A 446 6.36 -16.99 28.39
CA LYS A 446 6.34 -15.52 28.51
C LYS A 446 5.69 -14.86 27.31
N GLY A 447 5.98 -15.35 26.09
CA GLY A 447 5.32 -14.89 24.88
C GLY A 447 3.82 -15.21 24.91
N ASP A 448 3.46 -16.39 25.39
CA ASP A 448 2.05 -16.77 25.54
C ASP A 448 1.32 -15.85 26.53
N ALA A 449 1.85 -15.66 27.71
CA ALA A 449 1.25 -14.78 28.71
C ALA A 449 1.14 -13.30 28.25
N ALA A 450 2.03 -12.86 27.37
CA ALA A 450 2.03 -11.49 26.84
C ALA A 450 1.01 -11.21 25.75
N CYS A 451 0.37 -12.24 25.16
CA CYS A 451 -0.62 -12.05 24.09
C CYS A 451 -1.91 -12.84 24.28
N ARG A 452 -1.98 -13.78 25.24
CA ARG A 452 -3.14 -14.66 25.44
C ARG A 452 -4.42 -13.88 25.69
N ASP A 453 -4.36 -12.90 26.62
CA ASP A 453 -5.56 -12.19 27.07
C ASP A 453 -6.12 -11.26 25.98
N VAL A 454 -5.28 -10.60 25.20
CA VAL A 454 -5.73 -9.79 24.05
C VAL A 454 -6.26 -10.67 22.91
N ALA A 455 -5.69 -11.86 22.71
CA ALA A 455 -6.15 -12.78 21.69
C ALA A 455 -7.61 -13.24 21.88
N GLU A 456 -8.11 -13.21 23.13
CA GLU A 456 -9.51 -13.55 23.47
C GLU A 456 -10.49 -12.39 23.20
N LYS A 457 -9.98 -11.22 22.85
CA LYS A 457 -10.77 -10.00 22.55
C LYS A 457 -10.90 -9.72 21.06
N LEU A 458 -10.24 -10.52 20.23
CA LEU A 458 -10.20 -10.39 18.78
C LEU A 458 -10.88 -11.63 18.15
N ASP A 459 -11.56 -11.45 17.02
CA ASP A 459 -12.08 -12.58 16.24
C ASP A 459 -10.95 -13.36 15.57
N VAL A 460 -9.91 -12.65 15.12
CA VAL A 460 -8.72 -13.21 14.49
C VAL A 460 -7.49 -12.63 15.17
N LEU A 461 -6.63 -13.48 15.73
CA LEU A 461 -5.35 -13.04 16.26
C LEU A 461 -4.39 -12.76 15.11
N GLY A 462 -4.06 -11.50 14.88
CA GLY A 462 -2.99 -11.08 13.98
C GLY A 462 -1.63 -11.20 14.68
N LEU A 463 -0.66 -11.85 14.04
CA LEU A 463 0.67 -12.08 14.58
C LEU A 463 1.73 -11.42 13.69
N ASN A 464 2.43 -10.41 14.24
CA ASN A 464 3.59 -9.79 13.61
C ASN A 464 4.86 -10.52 14.03
N TYR A 465 5.62 -11.07 13.06
CA TYR A 465 6.93 -11.73 13.24
C TYR A 465 6.96 -12.86 14.29
N ALA A 466 5.84 -13.54 14.49
CA ALA A 466 5.69 -14.58 15.51
C ALA A 466 5.26 -15.94 14.94
N ALA A 467 5.67 -16.28 13.72
CA ALA A 467 5.32 -17.51 13.02
C ALA A 467 5.70 -18.80 13.79
N SER A 468 6.71 -18.73 14.69
CA SER A 468 7.08 -19.83 15.57
C SER A 468 5.93 -20.33 16.46
N ARG A 469 4.91 -19.50 16.68
CA ARG A 469 3.75 -19.82 17.53
C ARG A 469 2.64 -20.57 16.81
N TYR A 470 2.57 -20.51 15.46
CA TYR A 470 1.43 -21.03 14.69
C TYR A 470 1.02 -22.45 15.08
N GLU A 471 1.98 -23.37 15.14
CA GLU A 471 1.69 -24.76 15.45
C GLU A 471 1.27 -24.96 16.92
N ASP A 472 1.94 -24.29 17.86
CA ASP A 472 1.63 -24.40 19.29
C ASP A 472 0.28 -23.76 19.61
N ASP A 473 -0.02 -22.59 19.02
CA ASP A 473 -1.31 -21.91 19.23
C ASP A 473 -2.48 -22.71 18.64
N CYS A 474 -2.34 -23.28 17.44
CA CYS A 474 -3.35 -24.20 16.89
C CYS A 474 -3.62 -25.42 17.79
N LYS A 475 -2.60 -25.89 18.50
CA LYS A 475 -2.71 -27.04 19.40
C LYS A 475 -3.30 -26.65 20.76
N ASN A 476 -2.83 -25.55 21.34
CA ASN A 476 -3.17 -25.13 22.70
C ASN A 476 -4.50 -24.36 22.77
N TYR A 477 -4.88 -23.70 21.66
CA TYR A 477 -6.07 -22.87 21.54
C TYR A 477 -6.91 -23.29 20.31
N PRO A 478 -7.60 -24.44 20.38
CA PRO A 478 -8.26 -25.05 19.21
C PRO A 478 -9.39 -24.20 18.61
N ASN A 479 -9.89 -23.21 19.34
CA ASN A 479 -10.94 -22.29 18.88
C ASN A 479 -10.38 -20.94 18.38
N ARG A 480 -9.05 -20.74 18.41
CA ARG A 480 -8.40 -19.48 18.03
C ARG A 480 -8.17 -19.45 16.53
N LEU A 481 -8.75 -18.45 15.85
CA LEU A 481 -8.45 -18.14 14.46
C LEU A 481 -7.26 -17.17 14.42
N MET A 482 -6.36 -17.36 13.44
CA MET A 482 -5.10 -16.60 13.37
C MET A 482 -4.76 -16.19 11.95
N VAL A 483 -3.97 -15.11 11.84
CA VAL A 483 -3.33 -14.66 10.61
C VAL A 483 -1.91 -14.18 10.90
N GLY A 484 -0.96 -14.47 10.03
CA GLY A 484 0.33 -13.75 10.01
C GLY A 484 0.11 -12.38 9.44
N SER A 485 -0.11 -11.39 10.29
CA SER A 485 -0.46 -10.03 9.86
C SER A 485 0.76 -9.27 9.33
N GLU A 486 1.99 -9.68 9.74
CA GLU A 486 3.23 -9.09 9.25
C GLU A 486 4.39 -10.08 9.41
N THR A 487 5.04 -10.43 8.30
CA THR A 487 6.04 -11.50 8.28
C THR A 487 7.20 -11.19 7.34
N ILE A 488 8.35 -11.84 7.58
CA ILE A 488 9.55 -11.68 6.75
C ILE A 488 9.44 -12.59 5.53
N ILE A 489 9.68 -12.06 4.32
CA ILE A 489 9.60 -12.81 3.05
C ILE A 489 10.49 -14.06 3.07
N GLY A 490 11.68 -13.98 3.66
CA GLY A 490 12.60 -15.13 3.76
C GLY A 490 12.08 -16.30 4.59
N GLU A 491 11.08 -16.09 5.45
CA GLU A 491 10.43 -17.10 6.29
C GLU A 491 9.18 -17.71 5.64
N LEU A 492 8.72 -17.19 4.52
CA LEU A 492 7.50 -17.61 3.83
C LEU A 492 7.41 -19.13 3.59
N PRO A 493 8.49 -19.87 3.24
CA PRO A 493 8.39 -21.33 3.10
C PRO A 493 7.87 -22.06 4.36
N TYR A 494 8.27 -21.59 5.53
CA TYR A 494 7.76 -22.13 6.80
C TYR A 494 6.34 -21.63 7.07
N ASN A 495 6.12 -20.33 6.96
CA ASN A 495 4.83 -19.69 7.24
C ASN A 495 3.73 -20.30 6.36
N TRP A 496 3.97 -20.38 5.05
CA TRP A 496 2.99 -20.90 4.10
C TRP A 496 2.70 -22.39 4.29
N ALA A 497 3.71 -23.17 4.67
CA ALA A 497 3.50 -24.58 5.04
C ALA A 497 2.57 -24.72 6.26
N GLN A 498 2.70 -23.81 7.26
CA GLN A 498 1.77 -23.77 8.40
C GLN A 498 0.36 -23.31 7.98
N VAL A 499 0.26 -22.29 7.11
CA VAL A 499 -1.03 -21.82 6.57
C VAL A 499 -1.77 -22.95 5.85
N GLN A 500 -1.07 -23.77 5.08
CA GLN A 500 -1.67 -24.90 4.38
C GLN A 500 -2.03 -26.08 5.31
N LYS A 501 -1.23 -26.29 6.36
CA LYS A 501 -1.42 -27.38 7.33
C LYS A 501 -2.62 -27.12 8.27
N HIS A 502 -2.82 -25.86 8.68
CA HIS A 502 -3.77 -25.52 9.74
C HIS A 502 -4.94 -24.70 9.20
N THR A 503 -6.16 -25.23 9.36
CA THR A 503 -7.39 -24.52 8.96
C THR A 503 -7.53 -23.19 9.69
N ALA A 504 -7.21 -23.14 10.98
CA ALA A 504 -7.31 -21.97 11.83
C ALA A 504 -6.30 -20.84 11.49
N LEU A 505 -5.29 -21.11 10.66
CA LEU A 505 -4.35 -20.09 10.16
C LEU A 505 -4.78 -19.66 8.75
N ILE A 506 -5.42 -18.50 8.63
CA ILE A 506 -6.12 -18.07 7.41
C ILE A 506 -5.22 -17.48 6.34
N GLY A 507 -4.00 -17.05 6.67
CA GLY A 507 -3.09 -16.45 5.71
C GLY A 507 -1.81 -15.91 6.33
N ASP A 508 -1.00 -15.28 5.48
CA ASP A 508 0.29 -14.70 5.84
C ASP A 508 0.51 -13.44 4.99
N PHE A 509 0.83 -12.31 5.63
CA PHE A 509 1.04 -11.02 4.99
C PHE A 509 2.51 -10.62 5.08
N ALA A 510 3.19 -10.56 3.95
CA ALA A 510 4.60 -10.22 3.88
C ALA A 510 4.85 -8.72 4.05
N TRP A 511 5.86 -8.35 4.82
CA TRP A 511 6.40 -7.00 4.88
C TRP A 511 7.61 -6.86 3.94
N ALA A 512 7.49 -6.09 2.85
CA ALA A 512 6.30 -5.44 2.34
C ALA A 512 6.03 -5.92 0.90
N ALA A 513 4.79 -5.82 0.44
CA ALA A 513 4.47 -6.17 -0.95
C ALA A 513 5.05 -5.15 -1.92
N ILE A 514 4.84 -3.87 -1.67
CA ILE A 514 5.35 -2.75 -2.49
C ILE A 514 6.30 -1.93 -1.64
N ASP A 515 7.40 -1.49 -2.22
CA ASP A 515 8.34 -0.59 -1.58
C ASP A 515 7.72 0.80 -1.39
N TYR A 516 8.17 1.52 -0.38
CA TYR A 516 7.55 2.75 0.09
C TYR A 516 8.59 3.77 0.54
N LEU A 517 8.18 5.03 0.60
CA LEU A 517 8.98 6.13 1.11
C LEU A 517 9.04 6.10 2.64
N GLY A 518 10.14 6.56 3.21
CA GLY A 518 10.37 6.52 4.65
C GLY A 518 10.87 5.17 5.15
N GLU A 519 10.99 5.00 6.47
CA GLU A 519 11.79 3.94 7.11
C GLU A 519 13.10 3.66 6.36
N ALA A 520 13.70 4.76 5.90
CA ALA A 520 14.67 4.78 4.81
C ALA A 520 15.89 3.90 5.11
N GLY A 521 16.08 2.92 4.23
CA GLY A 521 17.22 2.02 4.26
C GLY A 521 17.05 0.74 5.08
N ILE A 522 15.91 0.48 5.73
CA ILE A 522 15.73 -0.73 6.56
C ILE A 522 15.87 -2.03 5.76
N GLY A 523 15.45 -2.01 4.48
CA GLY A 523 15.48 -3.15 3.56
C GLY A 523 16.59 -3.11 2.53
N GLN A 524 17.51 -2.15 2.57
CA GLN A 524 18.52 -1.98 1.53
C GLN A 524 19.52 -3.13 1.45
N MET A 525 19.79 -3.60 0.23
CA MET A 525 20.91 -4.49 -0.12
C MET A 525 21.72 -3.91 -1.28
N ILE A 526 22.34 -2.77 -1.05
CA ILE A 526 23.13 -2.00 -2.01
C ILE A 526 24.56 -1.77 -1.49
N PRO A 527 25.51 -1.37 -2.33
CA PRO A 527 26.84 -0.96 -1.86
C PRO A 527 26.77 0.21 -0.87
N GLN A 528 27.53 0.13 0.24
CA GLN A 528 27.51 1.16 1.30
C GLN A 528 28.01 2.54 0.83
N ASP A 529 28.76 2.57 -0.25
CA ASP A 529 29.30 3.77 -0.91
C ASP A 529 28.38 4.33 -2.00
N THR A 530 27.10 3.88 -2.06
CA THR A 530 26.08 4.48 -2.95
C THR A 530 25.81 5.92 -2.49
N PRO A 531 25.88 6.92 -3.40
CA PRO A 531 25.69 8.32 -3.03
C PRO A 531 24.22 8.65 -2.74
N GLY A 532 24.01 9.78 -2.04
CA GLY A 532 22.71 10.36 -1.72
C GLY A 532 22.14 9.93 -0.36
N LEU A 533 21.10 10.60 0.09
CA LEU A 533 20.37 10.24 1.31
C LEU A 533 19.39 9.07 1.03
N PRO A 534 19.26 8.13 1.95
CA PRO A 534 18.20 7.13 1.86
C PRO A 534 16.81 7.80 1.78
N ILE A 535 15.92 7.30 0.93
CA ILE A 535 14.58 7.86 0.72
C ILE A 535 13.48 6.82 0.91
N ALA A 536 13.75 5.58 0.53
CA ALA A 536 12.80 4.49 0.57
C ALA A 536 13.29 3.36 1.47
N ALA A 537 12.37 2.53 1.92
CA ALA A 537 12.64 1.40 2.80
C ALA A 537 13.54 0.34 2.14
N GLY A 538 13.31 0.00 0.89
CA GLY A 538 14.03 -1.05 0.15
C GLY A 538 13.57 -2.47 0.52
N SER A 539 12.46 -2.62 1.25
CA SER A 539 11.92 -3.91 1.71
C SER A 539 10.86 -4.51 0.78
N GLY A 540 10.37 -3.75 -0.19
CA GLY A 540 9.30 -4.18 -1.07
C GLY A 540 9.67 -5.32 -2.01
N ALA A 541 8.81 -6.33 -2.13
CA ALA A 541 8.90 -7.37 -3.15
C ALA A 541 8.59 -6.85 -4.56
N ILE A 542 7.89 -5.73 -4.64
CA ILE A 542 7.71 -4.89 -5.83
C ILE A 542 8.45 -3.59 -5.53
N ASP A 543 9.29 -3.11 -6.44
CA ASP A 543 10.06 -1.89 -6.21
C ASP A 543 9.22 -0.60 -6.28
N LEU A 544 9.82 0.53 -5.92
CA LEU A 544 9.16 1.84 -5.82
C LEU A 544 8.53 2.31 -7.15
N THR A 545 8.96 1.78 -8.28
CA THR A 545 8.45 2.09 -9.62
C THR A 545 7.49 1.03 -10.17
N GLY A 546 7.23 -0.03 -9.39
CA GLY A 546 6.28 -1.09 -9.72
C GLY A 546 6.88 -2.29 -10.45
N ASN A 547 8.21 -2.44 -10.51
CA ASN A 547 8.80 -3.65 -11.06
C ASN A 547 8.75 -4.80 -10.04
N ILE A 548 8.29 -5.96 -10.48
CA ILE A 548 8.32 -7.20 -9.72
C ILE A 548 9.77 -7.63 -9.54
N THR A 549 10.21 -7.85 -8.30
CA THR A 549 11.61 -8.22 -7.98
C THR A 549 11.77 -9.72 -7.76
N ALA A 550 13.01 -10.16 -7.54
CA ALA A 550 13.34 -11.55 -7.22
C ALA A 550 12.52 -12.10 -6.03
N GLU A 551 12.17 -11.27 -5.07
CA GLU A 551 11.41 -11.66 -3.89
C GLU A 551 9.95 -12.00 -4.20
N SER A 552 9.30 -11.28 -5.10
CA SER A 552 7.97 -11.68 -5.60
C SER A 552 8.03 -13.02 -6.33
N TYR A 553 9.04 -13.25 -7.14
CA TYR A 553 9.19 -14.55 -7.82
C TYR A 553 9.50 -15.69 -6.85
N PHE A 554 10.20 -15.41 -5.75
CA PHE A 554 10.37 -16.36 -4.67
C PHE A 554 9.03 -16.70 -4.00
N GLN A 555 8.20 -15.69 -3.71
CA GLN A 555 6.86 -15.89 -3.18
C GLN A 555 5.98 -16.70 -4.14
N GLN A 556 6.01 -16.39 -5.46
CA GLN A 556 5.30 -17.19 -6.47
C GLN A 556 5.75 -18.66 -6.49
N ALA A 557 7.03 -18.94 -6.29
CA ALA A 557 7.53 -20.31 -6.19
C ALA A 557 6.99 -21.01 -4.94
N VAL A 558 6.99 -20.34 -3.78
CA VAL A 558 6.44 -20.87 -2.52
C VAL A 558 4.93 -21.13 -2.63
N TRP A 559 4.20 -20.26 -3.30
CA TRP A 559 2.77 -20.39 -3.56
C TRP A 559 2.43 -21.33 -4.73
N SER A 560 3.44 -21.90 -5.40
CA SER A 560 3.30 -22.79 -6.58
C SER A 560 2.50 -22.18 -7.74
N LEU A 561 2.66 -20.89 -7.97
CA LEU A 561 1.92 -20.14 -8.99
C LEU A 561 2.55 -20.20 -10.39
N ARG A 562 3.79 -20.69 -10.50
CA ARG A 562 4.49 -20.76 -11.79
C ARG A 562 5.27 -22.06 -11.95
N LYS A 563 5.34 -22.56 -13.20
CA LYS A 563 6.09 -23.77 -13.55
C LYS A 563 7.52 -23.46 -14.00
N ALA A 564 7.70 -22.41 -14.79
CA ALA A 564 9.03 -21.94 -15.19
C ALA A 564 9.78 -21.40 -13.97
N PRO A 565 11.04 -21.79 -13.73
CA PRO A 565 11.80 -21.29 -12.60
C PRO A 565 12.12 -19.81 -12.77
N TYR A 566 12.19 -19.04 -11.68
CA TYR A 566 12.85 -17.75 -11.71
C TYR A 566 14.36 -17.96 -11.86
N LEU A 567 14.99 -17.11 -12.65
CA LEU A 567 16.43 -17.10 -12.84
C LEU A 567 16.96 -15.68 -12.65
N GLY A 568 17.73 -15.46 -11.60
CA GLY A 568 18.31 -14.17 -11.28
C GLY A 568 19.79 -14.25 -10.97
N VAL A 569 20.46 -13.13 -11.11
CA VAL A 569 21.91 -13.00 -10.86
C VAL A 569 22.15 -11.82 -9.95
N ARG A 570 22.92 -12.02 -8.89
CA ARG A 570 23.39 -10.89 -8.07
C ARG A 570 24.30 -10.01 -8.90
N PRO A 571 24.20 -8.67 -8.80
CA PRO A 571 25.04 -7.76 -9.58
C PRO A 571 26.52 -8.10 -9.48
N VAL A 572 27.10 -8.59 -10.58
CA VAL A 572 28.50 -9.08 -10.62
C VAL A 572 29.46 -7.91 -10.47
N ASN A 573 29.09 -6.74 -10.97
CA ASN A 573 29.86 -5.49 -10.83
C ASN A 573 29.89 -4.92 -9.39
N TRP A 574 29.18 -5.53 -8.46
CA TRP A 574 29.23 -5.20 -7.02
C TRP A 574 30.15 -6.15 -6.23
N ASN A 575 30.77 -7.12 -6.88
CA ASN A 575 31.72 -8.02 -6.21
C ASN A 575 32.84 -7.23 -5.53
N GLY A 576 33.16 -7.62 -4.28
CA GLY A 576 34.22 -6.98 -3.49
C GLY A 576 33.80 -5.67 -2.80
N ARG A 577 32.64 -5.09 -3.12
CA ARG A 577 32.10 -3.92 -2.42
C ARG A 577 31.45 -4.34 -1.09
N LYS A 578 31.57 -3.47 -0.09
CA LYS A 578 30.86 -3.67 1.18
C LYS A 578 29.38 -3.34 1.00
N MET A 579 28.52 -4.29 1.33
CA MET A 579 27.07 -4.19 1.13
C MET A 579 26.36 -3.76 2.42
N THR A 580 25.24 -3.06 2.28
CA THR A 580 24.24 -2.96 3.36
C THR A 580 23.60 -4.34 3.58
N GLY A 581 23.00 -4.56 4.74
CA GLY A 581 22.29 -5.80 5.06
C GLY A 581 20.92 -5.50 5.64
N SER A 582 19.99 -6.43 5.48
CA SER A 582 18.62 -6.30 5.98
C SER A 582 18.05 -7.63 6.43
N ALA A 583 17.15 -7.59 7.42
CA ALA A 583 16.31 -8.72 7.78
C ALA A 583 15.07 -8.83 6.86
N TRP A 584 14.61 -7.72 6.31
CA TRP A 584 13.41 -7.64 5.47
C TRP A 584 13.67 -7.86 3.98
N ARG A 585 14.93 -8.01 3.56
CA ARG A 585 15.26 -8.32 2.18
C ARG A 585 16.23 -9.48 2.10
N MET A 586 15.93 -10.48 1.29
CA MET A 586 16.75 -11.69 1.23
C MET A 586 17.74 -11.70 0.06
N THR A 587 17.57 -10.85 -0.95
CA THR A 587 18.42 -10.83 -2.14
C THR A 587 18.42 -9.49 -2.87
N ASN A 588 19.47 -9.26 -3.64
CA ASN A 588 19.58 -8.20 -4.66
C ASN A 588 19.68 -8.78 -6.08
N ALA A 589 19.34 -10.05 -6.29
CA ALA A 589 19.41 -10.68 -7.60
C ALA A 589 18.42 -10.03 -8.58
N VAL A 590 18.82 -9.90 -9.84
CA VAL A 590 18.02 -9.33 -10.92
C VAL A 590 17.99 -10.27 -12.13
N GLU A 591 16.95 -10.19 -12.95
CA GLU A 591 16.74 -11.01 -14.14
C GLU A 591 17.64 -10.55 -15.31
N SER A 592 18.96 -10.60 -15.13
CA SER A 592 19.89 -10.21 -16.17
C SER A 592 21.18 -11.07 -16.17
N TRP A 593 21.68 -11.36 -17.37
CA TRP A 593 22.98 -11.94 -17.62
C TRP A 593 23.86 -10.97 -18.41
N THR A 594 23.81 -9.65 -18.07
CA THR A 594 24.51 -8.58 -18.77
C THR A 594 25.40 -7.82 -17.79
N TRP A 595 26.66 -8.21 -17.69
CA TRP A 595 27.63 -7.65 -16.74
C TRP A 595 28.94 -7.31 -17.46
N PRO A 596 28.96 -6.28 -18.34
CA PRO A 596 30.15 -5.93 -19.14
C PRO A 596 31.32 -5.56 -18.24
N GLY A 597 32.51 -6.02 -18.60
CA GLY A 597 33.76 -5.81 -17.84
C GLY A 597 33.91 -6.70 -16.61
N CYS A 598 32.98 -7.65 -16.40
CA CYS A 598 33.02 -8.61 -15.30
C CYS A 598 33.37 -10.04 -15.76
N GLU A 599 33.89 -10.21 -16.99
CA GLU A 599 34.21 -11.51 -17.56
C GLU A 599 35.20 -12.25 -16.66
N GLY A 600 34.92 -13.52 -16.38
CA GLY A 600 35.71 -14.36 -15.48
C GLY A 600 35.45 -14.13 -13.97
N GLN A 601 34.82 -13.03 -13.57
CA GLN A 601 34.46 -12.81 -12.18
C GLN A 601 33.38 -13.79 -11.73
N LYS A 602 33.31 -14.05 -10.43
CA LYS A 602 32.35 -14.96 -9.84
C LYS A 602 30.93 -14.38 -9.90
N ALA A 603 30.04 -15.01 -10.65
CA ALA A 603 28.61 -14.74 -10.63
C ALA A 603 27.90 -15.65 -9.61
N THR A 604 27.02 -15.07 -8.81
CA THR A 604 26.09 -15.80 -7.93
C THR A 604 24.72 -15.80 -8.59
N VAL A 605 24.28 -16.99 -8.99
CA VAL A 605 23.00 -17.21 -9.69
C VAL A 605 22.01 -17.82 -8.70
N GLU A 606 20.84 -17.23 -8.61
CA GLU A 606 19.72 -17.69 -7.78
C GLU A 606 18.59 -18.18 -8.67
N VAL A 607 18.11 -19.39 -8.39
CA VAL A 607 16.97 -19.98 -9.08
C VAL A 607 15.90 -20.31 -8.06
N TYR A 608 14.67 -19.87 -8.29
CA TYR A 608 13.53 -20.15 -7.43
C TYR A 608 12.51 -21.02 -8.16
N SER A 609 12.10 -22.11 -7.53
CA SER A 609 11.16 -23.07 -8.09
C SER A 609 10.57 -23.95 -7.00
N ASP A 610 9.34 -24.40 -7.21
CA ASP A 610 8.68 -25.48 -6.42
C ASP A 610 9.12 -26.89 -6.88
N ALA A 611 9.88 -27.01 -7.97
CA ALA A 611 10.44 -28.26 -8.46
C ALA A 611 11.47 -28.84 -7.50
N GLU A 612 11.63 -30.17 -7.48
CA GLU A 612 12.57 -30.84 -6.59
C GLU A 612 14.04 -30.55 -6.97
N PHE A 613 14.33 -30.42 -8.27
CA PHE A 613 15.66 -30.13 -8.76
C PHE A 613 15.65 -28.98 -9.78
N VAL A 614 16.81 -28.34 -9.91
CA VAL A 614 17.10 -27.37 -10.95
C VAL A 614 18.43 -27.73 -11.60
N ALA A 615 18.47 -27.77 -12.93
CA ALA A 615 19.68 -27.83 -13.73
C ALA A 615 19.99 -26.43 -14.31
N LEU A 616 21.26 -26.02 -14.24
CA LEU A 616 21.76 -24.76 -14.80
C LEU A 616 22.73 -25.03 -15.94
N TYR A 617 22.59 -24.25 -17.02
CA TYR A 617 23.45 -24.28 -18.20
C TYR A 617 23.95 -22.87 -18.50
N CYS A 618 25.21 -22.78 -18.96
CA CYS A 618 25.79 -21.54 -19.45
C CYS A 618 26.39 -21.79 -20.83
N ASN A 619 25.89 -21.08 -21.86
CA ASN A 619 26.29 -21.31 -23.27
C ASN A 619 26.16 -22.81 -23.65
N ASP A 620 25.01 -23.39 -23.37
CA ASP A 620 24.60 -24.79 -23.55
C ASP A 620 25.48 -25.83 -22.81
N LYS A 621 26.48 -25.39 -22.04
CA LYS A 621 27.29 -26.29 -21.21
C LYS A 621 26.68 -26.43 -19.83
N PRO A 622 26.58 -27.67 -19.29
CA PRO A 622 26.05 -27.88 -17.98
C PRO A 622 26.94 -27.26 -16.88
N VAL A 623 26.36 -26.43 -16.04
CA VAL A 623 27.01 -25.90 -14.82
C VAL A 623 26.81 -26.84 -13.65
N GLY A 624 25.61 -27.47 -13.56
CA GLY A 624 25.30 -28.46 -12.56
C GLY A 624 23.81 -28.61 -12.32
N LYS A 625 23.47 -29.65 -11.54
CA LYS A 625 22.09 -29.93 -11.05
C LYS A 625 22.07 -29.84 -9.53
N LYS A 626 21.08 -29.17 -8.96
CA LYS A 626 20.91 -29.03 -7.51
C LYS A 626 19.48 -29.32 -7.09
N ARG A 627 19.32 -29.92 -5.92
CA ARG A 627 18.04 -30.00 -5.24
C ARG A 627 17.66 -28.63 -4.71
N THR A 628 16.41 -28.22 -4.87
CA THR A 628 15.88 -27.00 -4.26
C THR A 628 15.77 -27.17 -2.74
N LYS A 629 16.26 -26.18 -2.02
CA LYS A 629 16.11 -26.10 -0.54
C LYS A 629 15.29 -24.87 -0.22
N LYS A 630 14.15 -25.07 0.43
CA LYS A 630 13.20 -23.97 0.70
C LYS A 630 12.92 -23.17 -0.58
N PHE A 631 12.56 -23.87 -1.67
CA PHE A 631 12.24 -23.30 -2.99
C PHE A 631 13.39 -22.57 -3.70
N ARG A 632 14.63 -22.73 -3.25
CA ARG A 632 15.80 -22.02 -3.79
C ARG A 632 16.97 -22.94 -4.10
N ALA A 633 17.65 -22.68 -5.24
CA ALA A 633 18.94 -23.24 -5.58
C ALA A 633 19.93 -22.12 -5.96
N ILE A 634 21.14 -22.14 -5.37
CA ILE A 634 22.17 -21.13 -5.61
C ILE A 634 23.35 -21.78 -6.32
N PHE A 635 23.75 -21.20 -7.47
CA PHE A 635 24.91 -21.60 -8.23
C PHE A 635 25.99 -20.52 -8.20
N LYS A 636 27.24 -20.92 -8.35
CA LYS A 636 28.38 -20.03 -8.46
C LYS A 636 29.21 -20.47 -9.64
N LEU A 637 29.47 -19.58 -10.59
CA LEU A 637 30.25 -19.84 -11.80
C LEU A 637 30.98 -18.58 -12.24
N PRO A 638 32.05 -18.68 -13.05
CA PRO A 638 32.61 -17.50 -13.68
C PRO A 638 31.61 -16.90 -14.67
N TYR A 639 31.43 -15.56 -14.62
CA TYR A 639 30.63 -14.87 -15.61
C TYR A 639 31.24 -15.00 -17.01
N ARG A 640 30.42 -15.37 -17.98
CA ARG A 640 30.74 -15.44 -19.40
C ARG A 640 29.59 -14.93 -20.22
N PRO A 641 29.75 -13.94 -21.08
CA PRO A 641 28.70 -13.49 -21.98
C PRO A 641 28.09 -14.64 -22.79
N GLY A 642 26.84 -14.50 -23.19
CA GLY A 642 26.04 -15.48 -23.92
C GLY A 642 24.74 -15.82 -23.25
N THR A 643 24.40 -17.08 -23.09
CA THR A 643 23.15 -17.55 -22.51
C THR A 643 23.33 -18.19 -21.15
N LEU A 644 22.37 -17.94 -20.25
CA LEU A 644 22.23 -18.62 -18.96
C LEU A 644 20.83 -19.21 -18.90
N LYS A 645 20.73 -20.55 -18.76
CA LYS A 645 19.45 -21.27 -18.77
C LYS A 645 19.27 -22.11 -17.51
N ALA A 646 18.13 -21.95 -16.84
CA ALA A 646 17.69 -22.80 -15.74
C ALA A 646 16.53 -23.69 -16.16
N VAL A 647 16.58 -24.97 -15.83
CA VAL A 647 15.53 -25.95 -16.10
C VAL A 647 15.04 -26.55 -14.78
N ALA A 648 13.76 -26.38 -14.48
CA ALA A 648 13.10 -27.01 -13.36
C ALA A 648 12.80 -28.48 -13.67
N LEU A 649 13.14 -29.38 -12.77
CA LEU A 649 13.03 -30.83 -12.98
C LEU A 649 12.26 -31.49 -11.83
N ASP A 650 11.41 -32.45 -12.13
CA ASP A 650 10.81 -33.32 -11.14
C ASP A 650 11.82 -34.33 -10.55
N LYS A 651 11.35 -35.19 -9.64
CA LYS A 651 12.16 -36.24 -9.01
C LYS A 651 12.71 -37.27 -10.01
N SER A 652 12.03 -37.45 -11.15
CA SER A 652 12.41 -38.38 -12.23
C SER A 652 13.37 -37.74 -13.24
N GLY A 653 13.62 -36.45 -13.13
CA GLY A 653 14.46 -35.69 -14.05
C GLY A 653 13.73 -35.15 -15.28
N ILE A 654 12.38 -35.22 -15.30
CA ILE A 654 11.55 -34.67 -16.35
C ILE A 654 11.48 -33.15 -16.20
N ALA A 655 11.65 -32.40 -17.31
CA ALA A 655 11.57 -30.94 -17.33
C ALA A 655 10.12 -30.47 -17.10
N LEU A 656 9.93 -29.58 -16.14
CA LEU A 656 8.65 -28.95 -15.80
C LEU A 656 8.51 -27.54 -16.43
N GLY A 657 9.63 -26.91 -16.73
CA GLY A 657 9.71 -25.58 -17.32
C GLY A 657 11.14 -25.07 -17.33
N GLU A 658 11.39 -24.05 -18.13
CA GLU A 658 12.72 -23.43 -18.23
C GLU A 658 12.64 -21.91 -18.33
N THR A 659 13.75 -21.25 -18.01
CA THR A 659 13.96 -19.79 -18.17
C THR A 659 15.36 -19.54 -18.67
N THR A 660 15.49 -18.67 -19.67
CA THR A 660 16.77 -18.30 -20.27
C THR A 660 16.98 -16.78 -20.19
N LEU A 661 18.16 -16.38 -19.75
CA LEU A 661 18.67 -15.01 -19.83
C LEU A 661 19.75 -14.94 -20.91
N GLN A 662 19.81 -13.81 -21.61
CA GLN A 662 20.83 -13.53 -22.62
C GLN A 662 21.62 -12.29 -22.24
N THR A 663 22.89 -12.27 -22.63
CA THR A 663 23.72 -11.06 -22.54
C THR A 663 23.31 -10.08 -23.64
N ALA A 664 23.06 -8.84 -23.25
CA ALA A 664 22.72 -7.76 -24.18
C ALA A 664 23.89 -7.41 -25.11
N GLY A 665 23.55 -6.98 -26.32
CA GLY A 665 24.50 -6.42 -27.28
C GLY A 665 25.16 -5.13 -26.80
N GLN A 666 26.19 -4.68 -27.51
CA GLN A 666 27.01 -3.52 -27.08
C GLN A 666 26.23 -2.20 -27.11
N LYS A 667 25.51 -1.90 -28.20
CA LYS A 667 24.76 -0.64 -28.38
C LYS A 667 23.61 -0.58 -27.38
N THR A 668 23.52 0.52 -26.62
CA THR A 668 22.41 0.77 -25.67
C THR A 668 21.40 1.72 -26.31
N ARG A 669 20.11 1.53 -25.99
CA ARG A 669 18.99 2.36 -26.43
C ARG A 669 18.05 2.66 -25.27
N LEU A 670 17.41 3.81 -25.32
CA LEU A 670 16.23 4.08 -24.51
C LEU A 670 15.05 3.25 -25.08
N HIS A 671 14.28 2.63 -24.19
CA HIS A 671 13.03 1.94 -24.52
C HIS A 671 11.93 2.48 -23.62
N LEU A 672 10.82 2.94 -24.24
CA LEU A 672 9.65 3.49 -23.57
C LEU A 672 8.49 2.53 -23.75
N ALA A 673 7.78 2.24 -22.66
CA ALA A 673 6.67 1.28 -22.66
C ALA A 673 5.45 1.86 -21.93
N PRO A 674 4.66 2.78 -22.57
CA PRO A 674 3.50 3.36 -21.91
C PRO A 674 2.47 2.28 -21.56
N GLU A 675 1.93 2.32 -20.34
CA GLU A 675 0.95 1.33 -19.88
C GLU A 675 -0.45 1.55 -20.52
N LYS A 676 -0.74 2.77 -20.98
CA LYS A 676 -1.88 3.16 -21.81
C LYS A 676 -1.52 4.37 -22.67
N THR A 677 -2.24 4.59 -23.74
CA THR A 677 -2.00 5.72 -24.66
C THR A 677 -3.16 6.71 -24.74
N THR A 678 -4.28 6.38 -24.09
CA THR A 678 -5.47 7.23 -24.03
C THR A 678 -5.71 7.64 -22.56
N LEU A 679 -5.94 8.92 -22.35
CA LEU A 679 -6.20 9.55 -21.06
C LEU A 679 -7.52 10.32 -21.14
N ARG A 680 -8.30 10.34 -20.05
CA ARG A 680 -9.48 11.21 -19.95
C ARG A 680 -9.06 12.65 -19.72
N ALA A 681 -9.78 13.61 -20.33
CA ALA A 681 -9.59 15.04 -20.15
C ALA A 681 -10.19 15.52 -18.81
N ASP A 682 -9.84 14.85 -17.71
CA ASP A 682 -10.40 15.06 -16.37
C ASP A 682 -9.39 15.72 -15.38
N GLY A 683 -8.20 16.02 -15.84
CA GLY A 683 -7.15 16.55 -14.97
C GLY A 683 -6.66 15.56 -13.89
N GLN A 684 -7.06 14.28 -13.93
CA GLN A 684 -6.76 13.24 -12.95
C GLN A 684 -6.12 12.00 -13.57
N SER A 685 -6.47 11.69 -14.82
CA SER A 685 -6.01 10.47 -15.49
C SER A 685 -4.49 10.46 -15.67
N LEU A 686 -3.85 9.32 -15.32
CA LEU A 686 -2.39 9.15 -15.36
C LEU A 686 -1.98 8.13 -16.42
N CYS A 687 -0.88 8.40 -17.15
CA CYS A 687 -0.13 7.42 -17.92
C CYS A 687 1.21 7.15 -17.26
N PHE A 688 1.49 5.89 -16.97
CA PHE A 688 2.79 5.43 -16.49
C PHE A 688 3.64 4.98 -17.68
N ILE A 689 4.84 5.53 -17.81
CA ILE A 689 5.78 5.23 -18.89
C ILE A 689 7.08 4.68 -18.29
N PRO A 690 7.23 3.35 -18.16
CA PRO A 690 8.52 2.73 -17.85
C PRO A 690 9.56 3.10 -18.90
N ILE A 691 10.72 3.54 -18.42
CA ILE A 691 11.91 3.87 -19.21
C ILE A 691 12.96 2.82 -18.89
N THR A 692 13.46 2.10 -19.90
CA THR A 692 14.44 1.03 -19.70
C THR A 692 15.60 1.19 -20.66
N LEU A 693 16.82 1.02 -20.18
CA LEU A 693 18.02 0.94 -21.02
C LEU A 693 18.18 -0.51 -21.51
N THR A 694 18.08 -0.71 -22.83
CA THR A 694 18.11 -2.02 -23.47
C THR A 694 19.11 -2.02 -24.63
N ASP A 695 19.39 -3.20 -25.19
CA ASP A 695 20.01 -3.30 -26.50
C ASP A 695 18.97 -3.25 -27.65
N ALA A 696 19.41 -3.50 -28.88
CA ALA A 696 18.54 -3.51 -30.06
C ALA A 696 17.49 -4.62 -30.05
N ALA A 697 17.72 -5.71 -29.31
CA ALA A 697 16.80 -6.83 -29.12
C ALA A 697 15.86 -6.65 -27.92
N GLY A 698 15.94 -5.51 -27.21
CA GLY A 698 15.14 -5.25 -26.03
C GLY A 698 15.70 -5.90 -24.74
N ILE A 699 16.90 -6.44 -24.77
CA ILE A 699 17.52 -7.07 -23.58
C ILE A 699 18.00 -5.99 -22.62
N TRP A 700 17.52 -6.07 -21.39
CA TRP A 700 17.82 -5.12 -20.33
C TRP A 700 19.28 -5.06 -19.92
N LYS A 701 19.80 -3.86 -19.71
CA LYS A 701 21.20 -3.55 -19.36
C LYS A 701 21.28 -2.89 -17.97
N PRO A 702 21.29 -3.65 -16.88
CA PRO A 702 21.26 -3.10 -15.51
C PRO A 702 22.52 -2.31 -15.10
N CYS A 703 23.63 -2.49 -15.83
CA CYS A 703 24.86 -1.72 -15.59
C CYS A 703 24.88 -0.36 -16.31
N ALA A 704 23.92 -0.13 -17.23
CA ALA A 704 23.80 1.15 -17.93
C ALA A 704 22.91 2.08 -17.11
N ASN A 705 23.47 3.15 -16.57
CA ASN A 705 22.70 4.23 -15.94
C ASN A 705 22.86 5.50 -16.78
N ALA A 706 21.77 6.24 -16.92
CA ALA A 706 21.74 7.50 -17.65
C ALA A 706 20.82 8.49 -16.91
N LYS A 707 21.17 9.77 -16.95
CA LYS A 707 20.26 10.83 -16.54
C LYS A 707 19.33 11.10 -17.71
N VAL A 708 18.06 10.74 -17.56
CA VAL A 708 17.02 10.99 -18.55
C VAL A 708 16.38 12.35 -18.32
N HIS A 709 15.97 12.99 -19.40
CA HIS A 709 15.24 14.26 -19.39
C HIS A 709 13.96 14.12 -20.22
N LEU A 710 12.86 14.68 -19.73
CA LEU A 710 11.55 14.63 -20.36
C LEU A 710 11.08 16.01 -20.77
N GLU A 711 10.51 16.08 -21.97
CA GLU A 711 9.74 17.22 -22.49
C GLU A 711 8.35 16.73 -22.90
N ILE A 712 7.34 17.56 -22.64
CA ILE A 712 5.93 17.23 -22.93
C ILE A 712 5.34 18.38 -23.75
N GLU A 713 4.74 18.03 -24.89
CA GLU A 713 3.97 18.93 -25.74
C GLU A 713 2.51 18.51 -25.73
N GLY A 714 1.59 19.46 -25.62
CA GLY A 714 0.14 19.22 -25.60
C GLY A 714 -0.50 19.31 -24.21
N PRO A 715 -1.81 18.95 -24.08
CA PRO A 715 -2.58 19.17 -22.86
C PRO A 715 -2.32 18.09 -21.81
N ALA A 716 -1.09 18.01 -21.31
CA ALA A 716 -0.69 17.12 -20.22
C ALA A 716 0.52 17.70 -19.48
N ALA A 717 0.80 17.22 -18.29
CA ALA A 717 1.93 17.62 -17.46
C ALA A 717 2.71 16.44 -16.93
N LEU A 718 4.00 16.62 -16.64
CA LEU A 718 4.80 15.68 -15.88
C LEU A 718 4.38 15.71 -14.42
N GLN A 719 3.79 14.62 -13.93
CA GLN A 719 3.42 14.48 -12.52
C GLN A 719 4.60 14.04 -11.67
N ALA A 720 5.39 13.08 -12.18
CA ALA A 720 6.60 12.60 -11.52
C ALA A 720 7.57 11.94 -12.50
N LEU A 721 8.85 12.00 -12.18
CA LEU A 721 9.92 11.25 -12.84
C LEU A 721 10.87 10.72 -11.77
N GLY A 722 11.05 9.41 -11.72
CA GLY A 722 11.91 8.80 -10.70
C GLY A 722 12.42 7.42 -11.07
N SER A 723 13.21 6.85 -10.18
CA SER A 723 13.73 5.49 -10.28
C SER A 723 13.49 4.72 -8.98
N ALA A 724 13.76 3.41 -8.99
CA ALA A 724 13.68 2.57 -7.79
C ALA A 724 14.94 2.64 -6.90
N ALA A 725 15.76 3.69 -7.05
CA ALA A 725 16.89 3.93 -6.16
C ALA A 725 16.37 4.21 -4.75
N THR A 726 16.76 3.36 -3.78
CA THR A 726 16.38 3.54 -2.37
C THR A 726 17.19 4.64 -1.69
N GLN A 727 18.18 5.19 -2.40
CA GLN A 727 19.08 6.27 -1.96
C GLN A 727 19.37 7.19 -3.13
N THR A 728 19.02 8.48 -3.01
CA THR A 728 19.21 9.50 -4.03
C THR A 728 19.07 10.90 -3.43
N ASP A 729 19.67 11.92 -4.04
CA ASP A 729 19.42 13.33 -3.72
C ASP A 729 18.54 14.02 -4.79
N GLU A 730 18.16 13.30 -5.85
CA GLU A 730 17.31 13.82 -6.90
C GLU A 730 15.84 13.89 -6.47
N THR A 731 15.13 14.93 -6.91
CA THR A 731 13.68 15.07 -6.70
C THR A 731 12.89 14.26 -7.73
N TYR A 732 11.70 13.79 -7.35
CA TYR A 732 10.75 13.15 -8.28
C TYR A 732 9.89 14.14 -9.07
N LEU A 733 9.94 15.44 -8.72
CA LEU A 733 9.14 16.50 -9.34
C LEU A 733 9.88 17.23 -10.47
N GLY A 734 11.12 16.86 -10.74
CA GLY A 734 11.93 17.44 -11.81
C GLY A 734 11.71 16.76 -13.16
N SER A 735 12.05 17.47 -14.25
CA SER A 735 12.04 16.92 -15.61
C SER A 735 13.25 16.03 -15.93
N SER A 736 14.18 15.85 -15.00
CA SER A 736 15.35 14.98 -15.17
C SER A 736 15.56 14.10 -13.96
N HIS A 737 15.91 12.83 -14.19
CA HIS A 737 16.24 11.89 -13.13
C HIS A 737 17.20 10.78 -13.61
N THR A 738 18.06 10.30 -12.74
CA THR A 738 19.00 9.21 -13.06
C THR A 738 18.32 7.85 -12.95
N THR A 739 18.47 7.00 -13.97
CA THR A 739 17.99 5.63 -13.92
C THR A 739 18.71 4.83 -12.84
N TRP A 740 17.98 3.90 -12.20
CA TRP A 740 18.55 2.92 -11.28
C TRP A 740 18.54 1.54 -11.91
N LEU A 741 19.70 0.88 -11.97
CA LEU A 741 19.85 -0.38 -12.70
C LEU A 741 19.24 -0.29 -14.12
N GLY A 742 19.48 0.81 -14.81
CA GLY A 742 19.00 1.04 -16.18
C GLY A 742 17.49 1.24 -16.30
N ARG A 743 16.77 1.59 -15.24
CA ARG A 743 15.32 1.80 -15.24
C ARG A 743 14.91 3.10 -14.56
N ALA A 744 13.86 3.72 -15.07
CA ALA A 744 13.14 4.83 -14.48
C ALA A 744 11.65 4.73 -14.81
N LEU A 745 10.83 5.57 -14.21
CA LEU A 745 9.40 5.68 -14.45
C LEU A 745 9.05 7.15 -14.60
N ALA A 746 8.36 7.50 -15.69
CA ALA A 746 7.68 8.78 -15.84
C ALA A 746 6.18 8.60 -15.63
N VAL A 747 5.55 9.57 -14.97
CA VAL A 747 4.09 9.61 -14.77
C VAL A 747 3.57 10.89 -15.40
N ILE A 748 2.72 10.75 -16.41
CA ILE A 748 2.12 11.85 -17.16
C ILE A 748 0.68 12.01 -16.70
N ARG A 749 0.30 13.23 -16.31
CA ARG A 749 -1.06 13.60 -15.90
C ARG A 749 -1.75 14.34 -17.03
N ALA A 750 -2.96 13.91 -17.38
CA ALA A 750 -3.81 14.60 -18.35
C ALA A 750 -4.20 15.99 -17.85
N GLY A 751 -4.35 16.93 -18.78
CA GLY A 751 -5.07 18.18 -18.55
C GLY A 751 -6.58 17.99 -18.66
N THR A 752 -7.30 19.11 -18.68
CA THR A 752 -8.77 19.15 -18.82
C THR A 752 -9.23 19.39 -20.28
N GLU A 753 -8.29 19.67 -21.17
CA GLU A 753 -8.57 19.91 -22.60
C GLU A 753 -8.20 18.69 -23.43
N PRO A 754 -9.08 18.22 -24.33
CA PRO A 754 -8.74 17.18 -25.28
C PRO A 754 -7.62 17.57 -26.23
N GLY A 755 -6.78 16.61 -26.63
CA GLY A 755 -5.72 16.88 -27.59
C GLY A 755 -4.68 15.77 -27.70
N LYS A 756 -3.74 15.98 -28.64
CA LYS A 756 -2.58 15.10 -28.78
C LYS A 756 -1.47 15.53 -27.83
N VAL A 757 -0.80 14.56 -27.24
CA VAL A 757 0.33 14.78 -26.33
C VAL A 757 1.52 14.01 -26.87
N ARG A 758 2.67 14.65 -26.95
CA ARG A 758 3.95 13.99 -27.23
C ARG A 758 4.85 14.09 -26.01
N VAL A 759 5.31 12.95 -25.55
CA VAL A 759 6.33 12.83 -24.47
C VAL A 759 7.64 12.45 -25.13
N THR A 760 8.63 13.33 -25.09
CA THR A 760 9.98 13.08 -25.59
C THR A 760 10.93 12.80 -24.44
N VAL A 761 11.69 11.72 -24.54
CA VAL A 761 12.71 11.33 -23.56
C VAL A 761 14.09 11.38 -24.22
N THR A 762 14.99 12.12 -23.62
CA THR A 762 16.38 12.27 -24.05
C THR A 762 17.34 11.83 -22.95
N ALA A 763 18.53 11.41 -23.33
CA ALA A 763 19.66 11.21 -22.42
C ALA A 763 20.96 11.38 -23.22
N GLU A 764 22.02 11.86 -22.57
CA GLU A 764 23.31 12.08 -23.21
C GLU A 764 23.87 10.78 -23.81
N GLY A 765 24.25 10.82 -25.08
CA GLY A 765 24.79 9.68 -25.81
C GLY A 765 23.77 8.66 -26.35
N TYR A 766 22.47 8.96 -26.21
CA TYR A 766 21.38 8.11 -26.70
C TYR A 766 20.50 8.83 -27.73
N GLU A 767 19.96 8.06 -28.67
CA GLU A 767 18.94 8.54 -29.61
C GLU A 767 17.67 8.91 -28.83
N PRO A 768 17.09 10.10 -29.02
CA PRO A 768 15.80 10.48 -28.42
C PRO A 768 14.69 9.46 -28.75
N GLN A 769 13.82 9.22 -27.80
CA GLN A 769 12.63 8.40 -27.96
C GLN A 769 11.40 9.22 -27.60
N TYR A 770 10.26 8.90 -28.22
CA TYR A 770 9.01 9.57 -27.91
C TYR A 770 7.84 8.62 -27.85
N VAL A 771 6.81 9.05 -27.13
CA VAL A 771 5.50 8.39 -27.03
C VAL A 771 4.43 9.42 -27.34
N ASP A 772 3.51 9.07 -28.25
CA ASP A 772 2.33 9.86 -28.50
C ASP A 772 1.15 9.32 -27.68
N LEU A 773 0.47 10.24 -26.97
CA LEU A 773 -0.71 9.97 -26.16
C LEU A 773 -1.88 10.80 -26.71
N THR A 774 -3.08 10.44 -26.31
CA THR A 774 -4.30 11.21 -26.62
C THR A 774 -5.04 11.50 -25.32
N VAL A 775 -5.40 12.75 -25.10
CA VAL A 775 -6.34 13.19 -24.06
C VAL A 775 -7.70 13.37 -24.72
N GLU A 776 -8.76 12.71 -24.21
CA GLU A 776 -10.13 12.70 -24.79
C GLU A 776 -11.22 12.73 -23.71
#